data_6c8b40f8dafbb9518d2b4ef49cb7c3c1
#
_entry.id   6c8b40f8dafbb9518d2b4ef49cb7c3c1
#
_cell.length_a   1.000
_cell.length_b   1.000
_cell.length_c   1.000
_cell.angle_alpha   90.00
_cell.angle_beta   90.00
_cell.angle_gamma   90.00
#
_symmetry.space_group_name_H-M   'P 1'
#
loop_
_entity.id
_entity.type
_entity.pdbx_description
1 polymer ?
#
loop_
_entity_poly.entity_id
_entity_poly.type
_entity_poly.pdbx_seq_one_letter_code
_entity_poly.pdbx_strand_id
1 'polypeptide(L)'
;MKILFLARHFSYLRNFDSAIRELARRGHTLHLSADREESMGGRAMVERIAAQFPSVTIGATPGRESGAWYEMARKLRLGYDYLRFLEPRYRNTQHLRERARERAPRAIALLAALPGFNTRAGRWLLRTILRGLERAIPRSAELDAFFQTRQADVVLITPLIDLGSPQADLFISARAAGLKTVLCVGSWDHLSSKSLLRELPDRVLVWNEVQKTEAVDLHRVPPELVTVTGANSYDHWFDRQPSRSRRAFCERVGLDPDKPYLLWVCSSLFRDTASEAEVVEQWIQMIRSSSDPVLREAGILIRPHPARHDEWANLDLTEYRNLTFWGAHPVDDEAKDDYYDSLHYSAAVVGLNTSAFLEAGIVGRPVHAIMLPEVSPANQEGTIHFHYLLTVNGGLLHTTRSIEANVAQLQALLTAPPVVRDEKSRRFTDGFIRPFGVDQPGTPRFADAVEAVGTQSAPIPDRGGALLTLLSRVFLYPWLAIAYARVASQPWRKEMRYRARKAWKHYKAILWLRLKAYAAMQLKGKRMYDGRKPTGDGANMTPKLGKPRDPLKSLTFPGVDEVDETKERVTMLGRTNQPIIVGPWLTETGFELLYWIPFLRWAKAYGGLKEDQLHVVSRGGCASWYRDISPNYCDVLSFYSPEEFRNKNDERARQHRGRFKHMEVSPFDLEIVDQVSAKLGLKKPLLLHPSLMYSLFNVFWRQMAPLTLIEAFTVFKRFEKQPLGDLAAHLPASYVAVKFYSNVALPDSADNRVLIAGVLNELTKTTDVVNLSTGVRFDDHTEYPFERRGRVHTIDHLMTPENNLEIQTRVISNARAFVGTYGGFSYLAPLLGTDTLSFFSHASGFRWDHLEIAKRVFSSLRAGSFVALDARDRDVVRLGFAGDSASQEVVSR
;
A
#
# COMPACT_ATOMS: atom_id res chain seq x y z
N MET A 1 12.54 3.03 36.77
CA MET A 1 13.62 2.62 35.84
C MET A 1 13.52 3.38 34.53
N LYS A 2 14.64 3.52 33.84
CA LYS A 2 14.69 4.02 32.46
C LYS A 2 14.70 2.83 31.49
N ILE A 3 13.70 2.71 30.66
CA ILE A 3 13.50 1.60 29.75
C ILE A 3 13.66 2.11 28.31
N LEU A 4 14.55 1.51 27.53
CA LEU A 4 14.71 1.78 26.12
C LEU A 4 14.05 0.66 25.31
N PHE A 5 13.00 0.97 24.54
CA PHE A 5 12.32 -0.02 23.72
C PHE A 5 12.67 0.18 22.24
N LEU A 6 13.44 -0.73 21.69
CA LEU A 6 13.92 -0.70 20.31
C LEU A 6 13.04 -1.58 19.42
N ALA A 7 12.50 -0.99 18.38
CA ALA A 7 11.74 -1.70 17.36
C ALA A 7 12.36 -1.48 15.98
N ARG A 8 12.11 -2.40 15.05
CA ARG A 8 12.53 -2.21 13.66
C ARG A 8 11.76 -1.06 12.98
N HIS A 9 10.47 -0.93 13.30
CA HIS A 9 9.60 0.20 12.99
C HIS A 9 8.49 0.28 14.04
N PHE A 10 7.89 1.44 14.22
CA PHE A 10 6.92 1.67 15.28
C PHE A 10 5.68 0.76 15.24
N SER A 11 5.29 0.26 14.06
CA SER A 11 4.17 -0.67 13.96
C SER A 11 4.40 -2.01 14.67
N TYR A 12 5.66 -2.43 14.95
CA TYR A 12 5.91 -3.57 15.83
C TYR A 12 5.49 -3.31 17.27
N LEU A 13 5.56 -2.05 17.73
CA LEU A 13 5.19 -1.68 19.11
C LEU A 13 3.68 -1.76 19.37
N ARG A 14 2.83 -1.87 18.33
CA ARG A 14 1.40 -2.12 18.54
C ARG A 14 1.13 -3.42 19.32
N ASN A 15 2.00 -4.41 19.17
CA ASN A 15 1.90 -5.67 19.91
C ASN A 15 2.27 -5.52 21.38
N PHE A 16 2.74 -4.36 21.80
CA PHE A 16 3.17 -4.03 23.16
C PHE A 16 2.50 -2.75 23.68
N ASP A 17 1.43 -2.24 23.03
CA ASP A 17 0.72 -1.03 23.45
C ASP A 17 0.29 -1.11 24.92
N SER A 18 -0.35 -2.21 25.32
CA SER A 18 -0.77 -2.45 26.71
C SER A 18 0.41 -2.49 27.68
N ALA A 19 1.50 -3.15 27.30
CA ALA A 19 2.69 -3.27 28.13
C ALA A 19 3.44 -1.93 28.29
N ILE A 20 3.51 -1.11 27.22
CA ILE A 20 4.08 0.24 27.27
C ILE A 20 3.27 1.13 28.20
N ARG A 21 1.95 1.10 28.10
CA ARG A 21 1.06 1.85 29.01
C ARG A 21 1.17 1.40 30.46
N GLU A 22 1.25 0.11 30.70
CA GLU A 22 1.38 -0.45 32.05
C GLU A 22 2.69 -0.05 32.69
N LEU A 23 3.82 -0.17 31.99
CA LEU A 23 5.11 0.29 32.45
C LEU A 23 5.13 1.80 32.75
N ALA A 24 4.47 2.60 31.90
CA ALA A 24 4.33 4.03 32.13
C ALA A 24 3.48 4.35 33.39
N ARG A 25 2.36 3.62 33.60
CA ARG A 25 1.53 3.75 34.81
C ARG A 25 2.27 3.36 36.09
N ARG A 26 3.20 2.40 36.01
CA ARG A 26 4.07 2.00 37.14
C ARG A 26 5.18 3.02 37.42
N GLY A 27 5.20 4.14 36.68
CA GLY A 27 6.16 5.22 36.92
C GLY A 27 7.52 5.04 36.26
N HIS A 28 7.64 4.14 35.27
CA HIS A 28 8.87 4.01 34.51
C HIS A 28 8.99 5.08 33.42
N THR A 29 10.23 5.50 33.13
CA THR A 29 10.52 6.36 31.99
C THR A 29 10.82 5.48 30.77
N LEU A 30 10.07 5.63 29.69
CA LEU A 30 10.23 4.86 28.47
C LEU A 30 10.75 5.74 27.33
N HIS A 31 11.73 5.23 26.59
CA HIS A 31 12.11 5.80 25.30
C HIS A 31 11.82 4.78 24.19
N LEU A 32 10.84 5.11 23.32
CA LEU A 32 10.45 4.28 22.19
C LEU A 32 11.27 4.69 20.97
N SER A 33 12.03 3.78 20.37
CA SER A 33 12.88 4.09 19.24
C SER A 33 12.75 3.07 18.12
N ALA A 34 12.79 3.53 16.85
CA ALA A 34 12.66 2.67 15.69
C ALA A 34 13.79 2.92 14.67
N ASP A 35 14.20 1.82 13.98
CA ASP A 35 15.26 1.84 12.97
C ASP A 35 14.80 2.44 11.63
N ARG A 36 13.49 2.40 11.36
CA ARG A 36 12.90 2.80 10.08
C ARG A 36 11.55 3.48 10.28
N GLU A 37 11.27 4.43 9.41
CA GLU A 37 9.91 4.93 9.23
C GLU A 37 9.07 3.93 8.42
N GLU A 38 7.76 3.95 8.63
CA GLU A 38 6.81 3.09 7.94
C GLU A 38 5.45 3.79 7.79
N SER A 39 4.64 3.30 6.84
CA SER A 39 3.36 3.92 6.46
C SER A 39 2.12 3.27 7.10
N MET A 40 2.30 2.35 8.07
CA MET A 40 1.19 1.57 8.65
C MET A 40 0.59 2.19 9.92
N GLY A 41 0.86 3.46 10.20
CA GLY A 41 0.27 4.20 11.33
C GLY A 41 0.93 3.96 12.70
N GLY A 42 2.03 3.23 12.77
CA GLY A 42 2.73 2.95 14.03
C GLY A 42 3.25 4.21 14.71
N ARG A 43 3.72 5.20 13.95
CA ARG A 43 4.17 6.48 14.49
C ARG A 43 3.04 7.24 15.18
N ALA A 44 1.89 7.39 14.55
CA ALA A 44 0.73 8.05 15.13
C ALA A 44 0.25 7.37 16.42
N MET A 45 0.36 6.04 16.49
CA MET A 45 0.04 5.28 17.71
C MET A 45 0.99 5.63 18.86
N VAL A 46 2.32 5.60 18.65
CA VAL A 46 3.26 5.90 19.74
C VAL A 46 3.20 7.37 20.15
N GLU A 47 2.89 8.30 19.23
CA GLU A 47 2.65 9.71 19.51
C GLU A 47 1.43 9.92 20.43
N ARG A 48 0.34 9.18 20.22
CA ARG A 48 -0.81 9.18 21.12
C ARG A 48 -0.46 8.67 22.52
N ILE A 49 0.38 7.63 22.63
CA ILE A 49 0.85 7.13 23.92
C ILE A 49 1.70 8.21 24.62
N ALA A 50 2.63 8.83 23.92
CA ALA A 50 3.49 9.87 24.46
C ALA A 50 2.70 11.11 24.91
N ALA A 51 1.62 11.45 24.20
CA ALA A 51 0.70 12.52 24.62
C ALA A 51 -0.05 12.21 25.92
N GLN A 52 -0.35 10.93 26.18
CA GLN A 52 -1.04 10.49 27.40
C GLN A 52 -0.10 10.30 28.60
N PHE A 53 1.15 9.96 28.35
CA PHE A 53 2.14 9.66 29.39
C PHE A 53 3.41 10.52 29.19
N PRO A 54 3.59 11.58 29.99
CA PRO A 54 4.79 12.44 29.89
C PRO A 54 6.12 11.70 30.12
N SER A 55 6.07 10.53 30.74
CA SER A 55 7.23 9.65 30.96
C SER A 55 7.64 8.87 29.70
N VAL A 56 6.84 8.94 28.62
CA VAL A 56 7.10 8.24 27.35
C VAL A 56 7.65 9.24 26.31
N THR A 57 8.84 8.97 25.79
CA THR A 57 9.47 9.76 24.73
C THR A 57 9.69 8.92 23.48
N ILE A 58 9.77 9.59 22.32
CA ILE A 58 9.90 8.93 21.02
C ILE A 58 11.16 9.42 20.32
N GLY A 59 11.87 8.51 19.63
CA GLY A 59 13.05 8.85 18.86
C GLY A 59 13.32 7.89 17.70
N ALA A 60 14.33 8.23 16.91
CA ALA A 60 14.87 7.33 15.91
C ALA A 60 16.12 6.62 16.51
N THR A 61 16.29 5.36 16.16
CA THR A 61 17.53 4.66 16.40
C THR A 61 18.52 5.09 15.32
N PRO A 62 19.78 5.43 15.65
CA PRO A 62 20.77 5.76 14.64
C PRO A 62 20.88 4.62 13.63
N GLY A 63 20.70 4.95 12.35
CA GLY A 63 20.90 4.01 11.27
C GLY A 63 22.37 3.64 11.19
N ARG A 64 22.69 2.34 11.14
CA ARG A 64 24.03 1.98 10.75
C ARG A 64 24.21 2.44 9.31
N GLU A 65 25.22 3.30 9.05
CA GLU A 65 25.56 3.69 7.69
C GLU A 65 25.71 2.46 6.80
N SER A 66 25.29 2.54 5.57
CA SER A 66 25.38 1.48 4.56
C SER A 66 26.83 1.24 4.13
N GLY A 67 27.73 1.05 5.11
CA GLY A 67 29.15 0.86 4.91
C GLY A 67 29.51 -0.59 4.57
N ALA A 68 30.73 -0.77 4.08
CA ALA A 68 31.26 -2.08 3.69
C ALA A 68 31.26 -3.08 4.86
N TRP A 69 31.48 -2.65 6.08
CA TRP A 69 31.42 -3.48 7.30
C TRP A 69 29.99 -4.00 7.56
N TYR A 70 28.98 -3.17 7.38
CA TYR A 70 27.58 -3.59 7.52
C TYR A 70 27.21 -4.65 6.48
N GLU A 71 27.56 -4.41 5.22
CA GLU A 71 27.25 -5.37 4.15
C GLU A 71 28.00 -6.70 4.37
N MET A 72 29.20 -6.67 4.92
CA MET A 72 29.95 -7.86 5.28
C MET A 72 29.29 -8.60 6.45
N ALA A 73 28.92 -7.89 7.53
CA ALA A 73 28.21 -8.47 8.67
C ALA A 73 26.92 -9.17 8.18
N ARG A 74 26.14 -8.48 7.36
CA ARG A 74 24.90 -9.03 6.80
C ARG A 74 25.14 -10.31 6.01
N LYS A 75 26.21 -10.39 5.21
CA LYS A 75 26.54 -11.61 4.44
C LYS A 75 26.99 -12.76 5.33
N LEU A 76 27.82 -12.50 6.31
CA LEU A 76 28.23 -13.52 7.28
C LEU A 76 27.03 -14.06 8.04
N ARG A 77 26.12 -13.18 8.46
CA ARG A 77 24.85 -13.52 9.13
C ARG A 77 23.93 -14.38 8.25
N LEU A 78 23.72 -13.99 7.00
CA LEU A 78 22.93 -14.77 6.05
C LEU A 78 23.52 -16.15 5.79
N GLY A 79 24.85 -16.25 5.69
CA GLY A 79 25.53 -17.55 5.57
C GLY A 79 25.37 -18.42 6.81
N TYR A 80 25.50 -17.84 7.99
CA TYR A 80 25.27 -18.53 9.26
C TYR A 80 23.82 -19.03 9.40
N ASP A 81 22.83 -18.19 9.06
CA ASP A 81 21.42 -18.57 9.06
C ASP A 81 21.15 -19.76 8.13
N TYR A 82 21.68 -19.71 6.91
CA TYR A 82 21.53 -20.81 5.96
C TYR A 82 22.08 -22.14 6.51
N LEU A 83 23.29 -22.12 7.07
CA LEU A 83 23.92 -23.32 7.65
C LEU A 83 23.09 -23.90 8.82
N ARG A 84 22.41 -23.04 9.61
CA ARG A 84 21.51 -23.50 10.67
C ARG A 84 20.26 -24.16 10.12
N PHE A 85 19.67 -23.63 9.05
CA PHE A 85 18.50 -24.23 8.42
C PHE A 85 18.81 -25.57 7.71
N LEU A 86 20.08 -25.93 7.55
CA LEU A 86 20.48 -27.27 7.09
C LEU A 86 20.48 -28.33 8.21
N GLU A 87 20.23 -27.98 9.46
CA GLU A 87 20.14 -28.94 10.56
C GLU A 87 18.90 -29.84 10.42
N PRO A 88 18.94 -31.11 10.93
CA PRO A 88 17.84 -32.04 10.80
C PRO A 88 16.50 -31.57 11.37
N ARG A 89 16.52 -30.72 12.41
CA ARG A 89 15.32 -30.16 13.05
C ARG A 89 14.49 -29.27 12.12
N TYR A 90 15.13 -28.72 11.06
CA TYR A 90 14.46 -27.90 10.04
C TYR A 90 14.14 -28.67 8.75
N ARG A 91 14.22 -30.01 8.78
CA ARG A 91 13.97 -30.85 7.61
C ARG A 91 12.58 -30.65 7.00
N ASN A 92 11.59 -30.47 7.84
CA ASN A 92 10.21 -30.32 7.45
C ASN A 92 9.80 -28.87 7.09
N THR A 93 10.75 -27.92 7.13
CA THR A 93 10.53 -26.52 6.80
C THR A 93 11.24 -26.15 5.50
N GLN A 94 10.91 -26.81 4.42
CA GLN A 94 11.58 -26.66 3.12
C GLN A 94 11.57 -25.19 2.65
N HIS A 95 10.44 -24.52 2.77
CA HIS A 95 10.29 -23.11 2.37
C HIS A 95 11.27 -22.17 3.11
N LEU A 96 11.46 -22.34 4.43
CA LEU A 96 12.41 -21.54 5.21
C LEU A 96 13.86 -21.81 4.78
N ARG A 97 14.16 -23.06 4.47
CA ARG A 97 15.47 -23.48 3.96
C ARG A 97 15.78 -22.86 2.60
N GLU A 98 14.80 -22.90 1.66
CA GLU A 98 14.93 -22.30 0.33
C GLU A 98 15.09 -20.78 0.41
N ARG A 99 14.28 -20.11 1.19
CA ARG A 99 14.39 -18.66 1.45
C ARG A 99 15.77 -18.28 2.03
N ALA A 100 16.29 -19.07 2.95
CA ALA A 100 17.62 -18.85 3.51
C ALA A 100 18.73 -19.11 2.47
N ARG A 101 18.59 -20.13 1.61
CA ARG A 101 19.52 -20.43 0.52
C ARG A 101 19.59 -19.31 -0.53
N GLU A 102 18.45 -18.78 -0.95
CA GLU A 102 18.38 -17.68 -1.93
C GLU A 102 19.12 -16.43 -1.46
N ARG A 103 19.06 -16.17 -0.15
CA ARG A 103 19.68 -14.99 0.46
C ARG A 103 21.13 -15.22 0.88
N ALA A 104 21.57 -16.47 1.03
CA ALA A 104 22.92 -16.81 1.45
C ALA A 104 23.96 -16.42 0.38
N PRO A 105 25.20 -16.04 0.77
CA PRO A 105 26.30 -15.88 -0.16
C PRO A 105 26.56 -17.20 -0.93
N ARG A 106 26.65 -17.12 -2.26
CA ARG A 106 26.86 -18.28 -3.12
C ARG A 106 28.05 -19.14 -2.71
N ALA A 107 29.16 -18.51 -2.30
CA ALA A 107 30.35 -19.19 -1.83
C ALA A 107 30.06 -20.08 -0.61
N ILE A 108 29.26 -19.58 0.34
CA ILE A 108 28.90 -20.36 1.55
C ILE A 108 27.94 -21.50 1.19
N ALA A 109 26.99 -21.26 0.28
CA ALA A 109 26.08 -22.29 -0.20
C ALA A 109 26.82 -23.43 -0.93
N LEU A 110 27.82 -23.09 -1.76
CA LEU A 110 28.69 -24.06 -2.44
C LEU A 110 29.55 -24.83 -1.45
N LEU A 111 30.25 -24.15 -0.51
CA LEU A 111 31.05 -24.81 0.51
C LEU A 111 30.22 -25.78 1.36
N ALA A 112 29.00 -25.40 1.75
CA ALA A 112 28.12 -26.26 2.53
C ALA A 112 27.66 -27.52 1.79
N ALA A 113 27.73 -27.52 0.45
CA ALA A 113 27.40 -28.68 -0.40
C ALA A 113 28.58 -29.65 -0.63
N LEU A 114 29.82 -29.21 -0.35
CA LEU A 114 31.01 -30.04 -0.58
C LEU A 114 31.07 -31.21 0.40
N PRO A 115 31.62 -32.36 -0.03
CA PRO A 115 31.94 -33.48 0.86
C PRO A 115 32.75 -33.01 2.05
N GLY A 116 32.47 -33.52 3.26
CA GLY A 116 33.07 -33.05 4.51
C GLY A 116 32.33 -31.87 5.16
N PHE A 117 32.06 -30.80 4.41
CA PHE A 117 31.27 -29.65 4.91
C PHE A 117 29.76 -29.93 4.98
N ASN A 118 29.28 -30.88 4.22
CA ASN A 118 27.89 -31.36 4.32
C ASN A 118 27.60 -32.22 5.56
N THR A 119 28.61 -32.50 6.38
CA THR A 119 28.48 -33.25 7.65
C THR A 119 28.10 -32.33 8.81
N ARG A 120 27.69 -32.91 9.94
CA ARG A 120 27.45 -32.17 11.19
C ARG A 120 28.70 -31.42 11.65
N ALA A 121 29.87 -32.07 11.62
CA ALA A 121 31.16 -31.50 12.03
C ALA A 121 31.58 -30.37 11.07
N GLY A 122 31.50 -30.57 9.76
CA GLY A 122 31.85 -29.55 8.77
C GLY A 122 30.94 -28.32 8.85
N ARG A 123 29.63 -28.50 9.02
CA ARG A 123 28.70 -27.38 9.25
C ARG A 123 28.95 -26.66 10.56
N TRP A 124 29.30 -27.39 11.62
CA TRP A 124 29.68 -26.78 12.88
C TRP A 124 30.96 -25.92 12.72
N LEU A 125 31.98 -26.44 12.04
CA LEU A 125 33.22 -25.71 11.75
C LEU A 125 32.95 -24.45 10.95
N LEU A 126 32.18 -24.52 9.84
CA LEU A 126 31.81 -23.36 9.04
C LEU A 126 31.07 -22.30 9.86
N ARG A 127 30.12 -22.71 10.70
CA ARG A 127 29.40 -21.79 11.59
C ARG A 127 30.32 -21.12 12.61
N THR A 128 31.25 -21.88 13.18
CA THR A 128 32.21 -21.35 14.14
C THR A 128 33.13 -20.31 13.49
N ILE A 129 33.61 -20.58 12.28
CA ILE A 129 34.39 -19.63 11.47
C ILE A 129 33.56 -18.37 11.17
N LEU A 130 32.36 -18.51 10.64
CA LEU A 130 31.51 -17.35 10.32
C LEU A 130 31.19 -16.50 11.55
N ARG A 131 30.93 -17.14 12.70
CA ARG A 131 30.71 -16.44 13.98
C ARG A 131 31.95 -15.72 14.48
N GLY A 132 33.13 -16.35 14.38
CA GLY A 132 34.39 -15.70 14.70
C GLY A 132 34.66 -14.49 13.83
N LEU A 133 34.43 -14.58 12.52
CA LEU A 133 34.56 -13.48 11.58
C LEU A 133 33.53 -12.36 11.84
N GLU A 134 32.30 -12.69 12.18
CA GLU A 134 31.30 -11.71 12.57
C GLU A 134 31.69 -10.92 13.82
N ARG A 135 32.21 -11.61 14.86
CA ARG A 135 32.70 -10.99 16.10
C ARG A 135 33.91 -10.07 15.89
N ALA A 136 34.69 -10.30 14.82
CA ALA A 136 35.79 -9.45 14.46
C ALA A 136 35.38 -8.12 13.80
N ILE A 137 34.11 -7.97 13.37
CA ILE A 137 33.62 -6.73 12.77
C ILE A 137 33.56 -5.63 13.82
N PRO A 138 34.08 -4.42 13.52
CA PRO A 138 34.02 -3.30 14.43
C PRO A 138 32.61 -2.91 14.80
N ARG A 139 32.36 -2.57 16.05
CA ARG A 139 31.08 -1.96 16.47
C ARG A 139 30.91 -0.59 15.85
N SER A 140 29.67 -0.13 15.77
CA SER A 140 29.34 1.21 15.31
C SER A 140 29.55 2.21 16.46
N ALA A 141 30.47 3.16 16.27
CA ALA A 141 30.70 4.23 17.25
C ALA A 141 29.45 5.07 17.52
N GLU A 142 28.60 5.24 16.50
CA GLU A 142 27.35 5.97 16.58
C GLU A 142 26.31 5.24 17.48
N LEU A 143 26.21 3.90 17.35
CA LEU A 143 25.37 3.10 18.22
C LEU A 143 25.91 3.05 19.65
N ASP A 144 27.23 2.92 19.82
CA ASP A 144 27.86 2.94 21.14
C ASP A 144 27.57 4.29 21.85
N ALA A 145 27.69 5.43 21.14
CA ALA A 145 27.35 6.76 21.67
C ALA A 145 25.86 6.88 22.01
N PHE A 146 24.98 6.34 21.17
CA PHE A 146 23.54 6.33 21.42
C PHE A 146 23.20 5.64 22.76
N PHE A 147 23.77 4.46 23.02
CA PHE A 147 23.50 3.75 24.27
C PHE A 147 24.13 4.44 25.49
N GLN A 148 25.30 5.03 25.35
CA GLN A 148 25.97 5.79 26.43
C GLN A 148 25.15 7.03 26.82
N THR A 149 24.58 7.75 25.86
CA THR A 149 23.79 8.96 26.15
C THR A 149 22.41 8.64 26.75
N ARG A 150 21.81 7.49 26.46
CA ARG A 150 20.47 7.12 26.94
C ARG A 150 20.48 6.62 28.38
N GLN A 151 21.55 6.03 28.86
CA GLN A 151 21.69 5.53 30.23
C GLN A 151 20.47 4.71 30.69
N ALA A 152 20.04 3.75 29.88
CA ALA A 152 18.89 2.91 30.18
C ALA A 152 19.26 1.83 31.21
N ASP A 153 18.32 1.46 32.08
CA ASP A 153 18.49 0.32 32.99
C ASP A 153 18.23 -1.01 32.25
N VAL A 154 17.30 -1.01 31.31
CA VAL A 154 16.89 -2.19 30.51
C VAL A 154 16.65 -1.78 29.08
N VAL A 155 17.05 -2.61 28.13
CA VAL A 155 16.81 -2.48 26.69
C VAL A 155 15.89 -3.60 26.23
N LEU A 156 14.69 -3.27 25.83
CA LEU A 156 13.72 -4.17 25.20
C LEU A 156 13.93 -4.12 23.69
N ILE A 157 13.97 -5.25 23.02
CA ILE A 157 14.22 -5.32 21.56
C ILE A 157 13.18 -6.22 20.88
N THR A 158 12.58 -5.73 19.79
CA THR A 158 11.66 -6.48 18.93
C THR A 158 11.85 -6.06 17.46
N PRO A 159 11.78 -6.97 16.46
CA PRO A 159 11.74 -8.43 16.58
C PRO A 159 13.11 -9.10 16.84
N LEU A 160 14.23 -8.42 16.68
CA LEU A 160 15.63 -8.89 16.76
C LEU A 160 15.95 -10.09 15.81
N ILE A 161 15.04 -11.04 15.72
CA ILE A 161 15.17 -12.28 14.93
C ILE A 161 14.64 -12.02 13.51
N ASP A 162 15.56 -11.78 12.56
CA ASP A 162 15.25 -11.64 11.13
C ASP A 162 16.44 -12.12 10.30
N LEU A 163 16.22 -12.51 9.03
CA LEU A 163 17.30 -12.98 8.15
C LEU A 163 18.34 -11.88 7.92
N GLY A 164 19.60 -12.19 8.27
CA GLY A 164 20.69 -11.22 8.27
C GLY A 164 20.70 -10.29 9.48
N SER A 165 19.71 -10.40 10.35
CA SER A 165 19.55 -9.73 11.64
C SER A 165 20.02 -8.25 11.65
N PRO A 166 19.25 -7.33 11.09
CA PRO A 166 19.65 -5.91 11.02
C PRO A 166 19.79 -5.28 12.42
N GLN A 167 19.06 -5.78 13.44
CA GLN A 167 19.12 -5.30 14.81
C GLN A 167 20.24 -5.95 15.65
N ALA A 168 21.02 -6.90 15.10
CA ALA A 168 22.10 -7.53 15.85
C ALA A 168 23.18 -6.52 16.31
N ASP A 169 23.45 -5.49 15.52
CA ASP A 169 24.43 -4.46 15.89
C ASP A 169 23.95 -3.61 17.09
N LEU A 170 22.65 -3.32 17.15
CA LEU A 170 22.02 -2.67 18.32
C LEU A 170 22.21 -3.52 19.57
N PHE A 171 21.90 -4.80 19.46
CA PHE A 171 22.07 -5.75 20.56
C PHE A 171 23.53 -5.81 21.03
N ILE A 172 24.49 -5.93 20.10
CA ILE A 172 25.94 -5.99 20.42
C ILE A 172 26.41 -4.71 21.11
N SER A 173 25.97 -3.53 20.63
CA SER A 173 26.35 -2.25 21.24
C SER A 173 25.72 -2.06 22.62
N ALA A 174 24.46 -2.47 22.83
CA ALA A 174 23.79 -2.44 24.12
C ALA A 174 24.52 -3.32 25.15
N ARG A 175 24.86 -4.55 24.77
CA ARG A 175 25.66 -5.48 25.62
C ARG A 175 27.06 -4.92 25.97
N ALA A 176 27.72 -4.31 24.99
CA ALA A 176 29.03 -3.70 25.18
C ALA A 176 28.98 -2.48 26.12
N ALA A 177 27.84 -1.78 26.16
CA ALA A 177 27.60 -0.72 27.14
C ALA A 177 27.20 -1.25 28.54
N GLY A 178 27.16 -2.57 28.74
CA GLY A 178 26.78 -3.20 30.01
C GLY A 178 25.28 -3.14 30.31
N LEU A 179 24.46 -2.88 29.31
CA LEU A 179 23.00 -2.79 29.46
C LEU A 179 22.36 -4.17 29.48
N LYS A 180 21.33 -4.33 30.28
CA LYS A 180 20.48 -5.54 30.32
C LYS A 180 19.57 -5.57 29.10
N THR A 181 19.48 -6.71 28.45
CA THR A 181 18.80 -6.87 27.16
C THR A 181 17.69 -7.90 27.23
N VAL A 182 16.52 -7.55 26.70
CA VAL A 182 15.33 -8.42 26.69
C VAL A 182 14.83 -8.55 25.25
N LEU A 183 14.71 -9.78 24.77
CA LEU A 183 13.98 -10.07 23.54
C LEU A 183 12.50 -10.16 23.86
N CYS A 184 11.69 -9.32 23.24
CA CYS A 184 10.23 -9.32 23.36
C CYS A 184 9.59 -10.00 22.13
N VAL A 185 8.94 -11.14 22.34
CA VAL A 185 8.26 -11.89 21.28
C VAL A 185 6.88 -11.30 21.05
N GLY A 186 6.68 -10.64 19.91
CA GLY A 186 5.45 -9.89 19.60
C GLY A 186 4.45 -10.61 18.69
N SER A 187 4.72 -11.84 18.25
CA SER A 187 3.85 -12.58 17.34
C SER A 187 3.95 -14.08 17.57
N TRP A 188 2.87 -14.80 17.30
CA TRP A 188 2.80 -16.25 17.45
C TRP A 188 3.75 -17.03 16.52
N ASP A 189 4.13 -16.45 15.39
CA ASP A 189 5.04 -17.03 14.39
C ASP A 189 6.48 -16.52 14.51
N HIS A 190 6.77 -15.67 15.48
CA HIS A 190 8.01 -14.91 15.57
C HIS A 190 9.26 -15.81 15.65
N LEU A 191 9.24 -16.82 16.50
CA LEU A 191 10.38 -17.72 16.73
C LEU A 191 10.50 -18.81 15.66
N SER A 192 9.41 -19.16 14.96
CA SER A 192 9.36 -20.28 14.01
C SER A 192 9.52 -19.88 12.54
N SER A 193 9.16 -18.63 12.18
CA SER A 193 9.07 -18.22 10.77
C SER A 193 10.15 -17.25 10.28
N LYS A 194 10.94 -16.66 11.17
CA LYS A 194 11.88 -15.57 10.82
C LYS A 194 13.31 -16.09 10.60
N SER A 195 14.20 -15.81 11.49
CA SER A 195 15.57 -16.29 11.51
C SER A 195 15.87 -16.95 12.87
N LEU A 196 17.10 -16.94 13.27
CA LEU A 196 17.54 -17.60 14.48
C LEU A 196 18.30 -16.60 15.37
N LEU A 197 18.06 -16.68 16.69
CA LEU A 197 18.76 -15.86 17.66
C LEU A 197 20.26 -16.17 17.61
N ARG A 198 21.11 -15.13 17.56
CA ARG A 198 22.57 -15.27 17.42
C ARG A 198 23.30 -15.17 18.73
N GLU A 199 22.94 -14.15 19.50
CA GLU A 199 23.50 -13.87 20.81
C GLU A 199 22.38 -13.95 21.84
N LEU A 200 22.69 -14.43 23.04
CA LEU A 200 21.71 -14.61 24.10
C LEU A 200 21.42 -13.29 24.81
N PRO A 201 20.15 -12.85 24.87
CA PRO A 201 19.76 -11.76 25.76
C PRO A 201 19.73 -12.23 27.21
N ASP A 202 19.63 -11.29 28.14
CA ASP A 202 19.50 -11.61 29.56
C ASP A 202 18.12 -12.23 29.88
N ARG A 203 17.12 -11.94 29.04
CA ARG A 203 15.78 -12.57 29.11
C ARG A 203 15.09 -12.62 27.75
N VAL A 204 14.29 -13.65 27.54
CA VAL A 204 13.39 -13.79 26.41
C VAL A 204 11.97 -13.88 26.96
N LEU A 205 11.09 -12.92 26.59
CA LEU A 205 9.68 -12.92 27.00
C LEU A 205 8.85 -13.51 25.89
N VAL A 206 8.12 -14.57 26.24
CA VAL A 206 7.29 -15.36 25.32
C VAL A 206 5.85 -15.47 25.81
N TRP A 207 4.94 -15.83 24.93
CA TRP A 207 3.51 -15.91 25.28
C TRP A 207 3.16 -17.15 26.10
N ASN A 208 3.77 -18.30 25.77
CA ASN A 208 3.33 -19.60 26.28
C ASN A 208 4.47 -20.63 26.27
N GLU A 209 4.20 -21.83 26.80
CA GLU A 209 5.18 -22.91 26.86
C GLU A 209 5.60 -23.44 25.47
N VAL A 210 4.72 -23.30 24.44
CA VAL A 210 5.09 -23.68 23.05
C VAL A 210 6.20 -22.77 22.55
N GLN A 211 6.08 -21.48 22.72
CA GLN A 211 7.14 -20.52 22.33
C GLN A 211 8.39 -20.64 23.23
N LYS A 212 8.22 -21.04 24.49
CA LYS A 212 9.37 -21.37 25.34
C LYS A 212 10.13 -22.58 24.78
N THR A 213 9.41 -23.61 24.36
CA THR A 213 10.01 -24.77 23.68
C THR A 213 10.71 -24.36 22.37
N GLU A 214 10.08 -23.47 21.55
CA GLU A 214 10.74 -22.90 20.37
C GLU A 214 12.04 -22.14 20.71
N ALA A 215 12.01 -21.31 21.73
CA ALA A 215 13.19 -20.57 22.18
C ALA A 215 14.33 -21.52 22.58
N VAL A 216 14.03 -22.59 23.29
CA VAL A 216 15.00 -23.61 23.71
C VAL A 216 15.47 -24.46 22.53
N ASP A 217 14.55 -25.05 21.79
CA ASP A 217 14.88 -26.06 20.78
C ASP A 217 15.39 -25.46 19.46
N LEU A 218 14.78 -24.38 19.00
CA LEU A 218 15.15 -23.76 17.73
C LEU A 218 16.25 -22.72 17.92
N HIS A 219 16.20 -21.91 18.99
CA HIS A 219 17.13 -20.81 19.21
C HIS A 219 18.25 -21.14 20.19
N ARG A 220 18.16 -22.26 20.90
CA ARG A 220 19.13 -22.71 21.90
C ARG A 220 19.27 -21.73 23.09
N VAL A 221 18.16 -21.11 23.47
CA VAL A 221 18.08 -20.30 24.66
C VAL A 221 18.03 -21.21 25.87
N PRO A 222 18.85 -21.01 26.90
CA PRO A 222 18.73 -21.72 28.17
C PRO A 222 17.31 -21.53 28.76
N PRO A 223 16.64 -22.58 29.24
CA PRO A 223 15.24 -22.50 29.72
C PRO A 223 15.03 -21.45 30.82
N GLU A 224 16.06 -21.27 31.67
CA GLU A 224 16.08 -20.29 32.76
C GLU A 224 16.09 -18.83 32.29
N LEU A 225 16.48 -18.55 31.07
CA LEU A 225 16.42 -17.22 30.45
C LEU A 225 15.08 -16.95 29.74
N VAL A 226 14.17 -17.91 29.69
CA VAL A 226 12.88 -17.75 29.04
C VAL A 226 11.78 -17.57 30.10
N THR A 227 11.04 -16.47 30.00
CA THR A 227 9.88 -16.18 30.86
C THR A 227 8.62 -16.20 30.05
N VAL A 228 7.65 -17.02 30.47
CA VAL A 228 6.29 -17.01 29.91
C VAL A 228 5.51 -15.88 30.56
N THR A 229 4.87 -15.03 29.75
CA THR A 229 4.12 -13.86 30.23
C THR A 229 2.64 -13.89 29.83
N GLY A 230 2.24 -14.72 28.90
CA GLY A 230 0.97 -14.59 28.19
C GLY A 230 1.10 -13.64 26.99
N ALA A 231 0.11 -13.65 26.12
CA ALA A 231 0.07 -12.82 24.93
C ALA A 231 -0.53 -11.43 25.25
N ASN A 232 0.26 -10.54 25.83
CA ASN A 232 -0.15 -9.19 26.24
C ASN A 232 -0.80 -8.38 25.09
N SER A 233 -0.45 -8.65 23.85
CA SER A 233 -1.04 -7.98 22.67
C SER A 233 -2.54 -8.23 22.52
N TYR A 234 -3.06 -9.29 23.13
CA TYR A 234 -4.46 -9.68 23.07
C TYR A 234 -5.27 -9.39 24.34
N ASP A 235 -4.67 -8.82 25.37
CA ASP A 235 -5.39 -8.58 26.62
C ASP A 235 -6.63 -7.73 26.44
N HIS A 236 -6.55 -6.68 25.62
CA HIS A 236 -7.67 -5.79 25.31
C HIS A 236 -8.83 -6.47 24.56
N TRP A 237 -8.61 -7.66 23.96
CA TRP A 237 -9.66 -8.42 23.28
C TRP A 237 -10.62 -9.10 24.27
N PHE A 238 -10.14 -9.47 25.45
CA PHE A 238 -10.95 -10.17 26.46
C PHE A 238 -11.94 -9.25 27.15
N ASP A 239 -11.58 -7.98 27.31
CA ASP A 239 -12.43 -6.97 27.97
C ASP A 239 -13.32 -6.22 26.98
N ARG A 240 -13.10 -6.44 25.66
CA ARG A 240 -13.82 -5.73 24.62
C ARG A 240 -15.25 -6.24 24.50
N GLN A 241 -16.20 -5.30 24.36
CA GLN A 241 -17.60 -5.59 24.10
C GLN A 241 -17.98 -5.09 22.69
N PRO A 242 -19.02 -5.63 22.08
CA PRO A 242 -19.52 -5.11 20.81
C PRO A 242 -19.87 -3.62 20.93
N SER A 243 -19.46 -2.86 19.93
CA SER A 243 -19.72 -1.41 19.88
C SER A 243 -21.17 -1.10 19.48
N ARG A 244 -21.82 -2.03 18.80
CA ARG A 244 -23.19 -1.92 18.26
C ARG A 244 -23.98 -3.19 18.53
N SER A 245 -25.31 -3.10 18.42
CA SER A 245 -26.14 -4.30 18.35
C SER A 245 -25.90 -5.05 17.03
N ARG A 246 -26.21 -6.35 17.01
CA ARG A 246 -26.09 -7.19 15.81
C ARG A 246 -26.85 -6.59 14.62
N ARG A 247 -28.11 -6.12 14.84
CA ARG A 247 -28.91 -5.48 13.81
C ARG A 247 -28.22 -4.25 13.23
N ALA A 248 -27.78 -3.33 14.07
CA ALA A 248 -27.10 -2.12 13.62
C ALA A 248 -25.78 -2.41 12.90
N PHE A 249 -25.05 -3.46 13.31
CA PHE A 249 -23.85 -3.89 12.60
C PHE A 249 -24.18 -4.47 11.22
N CYS A 250 -25.13 -5.40 11.13
CA CYS A 250 -25.53 -6.00 9.85
C CYS A 250 -26.04 -4.96 8.84
N GLU A 251 -26.90 -4.04 9.29
CA GLU A 251 -27.40 -2.93 8.46
C GLU A 251 -26.25 -2.04 7.95
N ARG A 252 -25.26 -1.72 8.81
CA ARG A 252 -24.08 -0.92 8.46
C ARG A 252 -23.24 -1.57 7.36
N VAL A 253 -23.07 -2.89 7.40
CA VAL A 253 -22.24 -3.62 6.45
C VAL A 253 -23.03 -4.14 5.24
N GLY A 254 -24.35 -3.93 5.20
CA GLY A 254 -25.21 -4.35 4.10
C GLY A 254 -25.58 -5.83 4.13
N LEU A 255 -25.65 -6.45 5.32
CA LEU A 255 -26.11 -7.82 5.52
C LEU A 255 -27.52 -7.86 6.14
N ASP A 256 -28.26 -8.92 5.86
CA ASP A 256 -29.56 -9.20 6.46
C ASP A 256 -29.41 -9.49 7.98
N PRO A 257 -29.97 -8.65 8.88
CA PRO A 257 -29.79 -8.81 10.32
C PRO A 257 -30.54 -10.05 10.88
N ASP A 258 -31.49 -10.60 10.16
CA ASP A 258 -32.30 -11.72 10.64
C ASP A 258 -31.73 -13.09 10.21
N LYS A 259 -30.65 -13.09 9.40
CA LYS A 259 -29.96 -14.30 8.92
C LYS A 259 -28.57 -14.43 9.54
N PRO A 260 -28.10 -15.66 9.84
CA PRO A 260 -26.71 -15.86 10.25
C PRO A 260 -25.77 -15.44 9.11
N TYR A 261 -24.53 -15.01 9.46
CA TYR A 261 -23.53 -14.77 8.44
C TYR A 261 -22.20 -15.48 8.75
N LEU A 262 -21.50 -15.83 7.68
CA LEU A 262 -20.17 -16.38 7.67
C LEU A 262 -19.16 -15.27 7.37
N LEU A 263 -18.06 -15.25 8.13
CA LEU A 263 -17.00 -14.26 7.96
C LEU A 263 -15.77 -14.90 7.31
N TRP A 264 -15.42 -14.47 6.10
CA TRP A 264 -14.13 -14.81 5.48
C TRP A 264 -13.08 -13.77 5.86
N VAL A 265 -11.98 -14.23 6.48
CA VAL A 265 -10.83 -13.38 6.83
C VAL A 265 -9.66 -13.70 5.90
N CYS A 266 -9.31 -12.72 5.07
CA CYS A 266 -8.28 -12.91 4.06
C CYS A 266 -6.87 -12.92 4.67
N SER A 267 -5.96 -13.59 3.97
CA SER A 267 -4.60 -13.81 4.39
C SER A 267 -3.58 -13.01 3.59
N SER A 268 -2.38 -12.83 4.16
CA SER A 268 -1.22 -12.24 3.50
C SER A 268 -0.38 -13.29 2.76
N LEU A 269 -1.02 -14.25 2.08
CA LEU A 269 -0.34 -15.34 1.38
C LEU A 269 0.87 -14.85 0.57
N PHE A 270 1.87 -15.71 0.40
CA PHE A 270 3.07 -15.37 -0.36
C PHE A 270 2.74 -15.04 -1.83
N ARG A 271 3.57 -14.21 -2.47
CA ARG A 271 3.34 -13.69 -3.83
C ARG A 271 3.19 -14.74 -4.92
N ASP A 272 3.74 -15.93 -4.70
CA ASP A 272 3.77 -17.04 -5.68
C ASP A 272 2.69 -18.09 -5.41
N THR A 273 1.66 -17.77 -4.61
CA THR A 273 0.52 -18.66 -4.35
C THR A 273 -0.67 -18.32 -5.23
N ALA A 274 -1.61 -19.28 -5.35
CA ALA A 274 -2.90 -19.06 -5.99
C ALA A 274 -3.63 -17.83 -5.42
N SER A 275 -4.47 -17.19 -6.23
CA SER A 275 -5.30 -16.07 -5.82
C SER A 275 -6.29 -16.51 -4.75
N GLU A 276 -6.27 -15.89 -3.57
CA GLU A 276 -7.28 -16.15 -2.54
C GLU A 276 -8.67 -15.72 -3.00
N ALA A 277 -8.74 -14.70 -3.83
CA ALA A 277 -10.00 -14.21 -4.39
C ALA A 277 -10.70 -15.28 -5.24
N GLU A 278 -9.95 -16.04 -6.06
CA GLU A 278 -10.50 -17.15 -6.86
C GLU A 278 -11.02 -18.29 -5.98
N VAL A 279 -10.33 -18.61 -4.88
CA VAL A 279 -10.78 -19.60 -3.90
C VAL A 279 -12.09 -19.17 -3.23
N VAL A 280 -12.17 -17.89 -2.85
CA VAL A 280 -13.37 -17.33 -2.20
C VAL A 280 -14.55 -17.30 -3.16
N GLU A 281 -14.34 -16.98 -4.43
CA GLU A 281 -15.39 -17.02 -5.45
C GLU A 281 -15.98 -18.43 -5.59
N GLN A 282 -15.15 -19.44 -5.72
CA GLN A 282 -15.60 -20.85 -5.79
C GLN A 282 -16.36 -21.25 -4.51
N TRP A 283 -15.89 -20.82 -3.35
CA TRP A 283 -16.54 -21.08 -2.08
C TRP A 283 -17.92 -20.41 -1.99
N ILE A 284 -18.05 -19.16 -2.45
CA ILE A 284 -19.33 -18.44 -2.54
C ILE A 284 -20.29 -19.16 -3.48
N GLN A 285 -19.85 -19.51 -4.69
CA GLN A 285 -20.65 -20.22 -5.68
C GLN A 285 -21.22 -21.52 -5.11
N MET A 286 -20.42 -22.26 -4.37
CA MET A 286 -20.82 -23.51 -3.75
C MET A 286 -21.86 -23.29 -2.64
N ILE A 287 -21.69 -22.29 -1.80
CA ILE A 287 -22.68 -21.92 -0.77
C ILE A 287 -24.00 -21.52 -1.43
N ARG A 288 -23.97 -20.65 -2.46
CA ARG A 288 -25.15 -20.15 -3.15
C ARG A 288 -25.88 -21.23 -3.96
N SER A 289 -25.19 -22.28 -4.38
CA SER A 289 -25.79 -23.46 -5.04
C SER A 289 -26.29 -24.52 -4.08
N SER A 290 -26.14 -24.34 -2.76
CA SER A 290 -26.58 -25.31 -1.76
C SER A 290 -28.11 -25.53 -1.82
N SER A 291 -28.54 -26.80 -1.65
CA SER A 291 -29.96 -27.15 -1.49
C SER A 291 -30.53 -26.72 -0.12
N ASP A 292 -29.67 -26.55 0.89
CA ASP A 292 -30.07 -26.08 2.21
C ASP A 292 -30.35 -24.56 2.18
N PRO A 293 -31.58 -24.11 2.51
CA PRO A 293 -31.94 -22.71 2.43
C PRO A 293 -31.23 -21.86 3.48
N VAL A 294 -30.92 -22.39 4.66
CA VAL A 294 -30.22 -21.64 5.71
C VAL A 294 -28.81 -21.28 5.28
N LEU A 295 -28.09 -22.26 4.70
CA LEU A 295 -26.74 -22.02 4.17
C LEU A 295 -26.77 -21.14 2.93
N ARG A 296 -27.67 -21.43 1.96
CA ARG A 296 -27.77 -20.69 0.70
C ARG A 296 -28.07 -19.20 0.91
N GLU A 297 -28.86 -18.87 1.92
CA GLU A 297 -29.29 -17.50 2.23
C GLU A 297 -28.46 -16.84 3.33
N ALA A 298 -27.54 -17.57 3.95
CA ALA A 298 -26.65 -17.00 4.97
C ALA A 298 -25.91 -15.77 4.42
N GLY A 299 -25.70 -14.77 5.26
CA GLY A 299 -24.85 -13.63 4.94
C GLY A 299 -23.39 -14.07 4.73
N ILE A 300 -22.69 -13.38 3.85
CA ILE A 300 -21.24 -13.57 3.69
C ILE A 300 -20.57 -12.21 3.82
N LEU A 301 -19.69 -12.10 4.80
CA LEU A 301 -18.84 -10.93 5.00
C LEU A 301 -17.40 -11.30 4.64
N ILE A 302 -16.81 -10.62 3.65
CA ILE A 302 -15.42 -10.81 3.26
C ILE A 302 -14.60 -9.63 3.78
N ARG A 303 -13.60 -9.92 4.61
CA ARG A 303 -12.64 -8.91 5.09
C ARG A 303 -11.32 -9.04 4.34
N PRO A 304 -11.00 -8.06 3.46
CA PRO A 304 -9.77 -8.11 2.66
C PRO A 304 -8.52 -7.93 3.53
N HIS A 305 -7.43 -8.57 3.13
CA HIS A 305 -6.13 -8.27 3.73
C HIS A 305 -5.56 -6.99 3.12
N PRO A 306 -5.09 -6.00 3.93
CA PRO A 306 -4.64 -4.69 3.41
C PRO A 306 -3.55 -4.75 2.35
N ALA A 307 -2.71 -5.78 2.35
CA ALA A 307 -1.61 -5.94 1.40
C ALA A 307 -2.02 -6.61 0.07
N ARG A 308 -3.28 -7.09 -0.08
CA ARG A 308 -3.73 -7.88 -1.25
C ARG A 308 -5.06 -7.39 -1.83
N HIS A 309 -5.33 -6.12 -1.75
CA HIS A 309 -6.55 -5.53 -2.33
C HIS A 309 -6.64 -5.72 -3.86
N ASP A 310 -5.50 -5.75 -4.54
CA ASP A 310 -5.45 -5.79 -6.01
C ASP A 310 -6.03 -7.08 -6.60
N GLU A 311 -6.01 -8.20 -5.88
CA GLU A 311 -6.53 -9.48 -6.38
C GLU A 311 -8.07 -9.54 -6.45
N TRP A 312 -8.75 -8.65 -5.70
CA TRP A 312 -10.20 -8.54 -5.65
C TRP A 312 -10.79 -7.65 -6.74
N ALA A 313 -9.95 -6.88 -7.45
CA ALA A 313 -10.40 -5.90 -8.43
C ALA A 313 -11.10 -6.51 -9.67
N ASN A 314 -10.96 -7.82 -9.87
CA ASN A 314 -11.52 -8.52 -11.02
C ASN A 314 -12.73 -9.39 -10.67
N LEU A 315 -13.16 -9.41 -9.40
CA LEU A 315 -14.30 -10.19 -8.95
C LEU A 315 -15.54 -9.30 -8.92
N ASP A 316 -16.56 -9.68 -9.67
CA ASP A 316 -17.87 -9.07 -9.55
C ASP A 316 -18.70 -9.84 -8.51
N LEU A 317 -18.77 -9.27 -7.32
CA LEU A 317 -19.55 -9.84 -6.21
C LEU A 317 -20.98 -9.27 -6.13
N THR A 318 -21.34 -8.36 -7.01
CA THR A 318 -22.65 -7.67 -6.98
C THR A 318 -23.82 -8.58 -7.37
N GLU A 319 -23.54 -9.69 -8.04
CA GLU A 319 -24.54 -10.69 -8.40
C GLU A 319 -25.06 -11.49 -7.20
N TYR A 320 -24.31 -11.52 -6.10
CA TYR A 320 -24.65 -12.33 -4.93
C TYR A 320 -25.43 -11.51 -3.89
N ARG A 321 -26.63 -11.97 -3.56
CA ARG A 321 -27.44 -11.36 -2.51
C ARG A 321 -26.86 -11.67 -1.12
N ASN A 322 -27.05 -10.75 -0.17
CA ASN A 322 -26.61 -10.89 1.23
C ASN A 322 -25.12 -11.22 1.33
N LEU A 323 -24.29 -10.54 0.51
CA LEU A 323 -22.84 -10.66 0.48
C LEU A 323 -22.24 -9.26 0.46
N THR A 324 -21.20 -9.06 1.26
CA THR A 324 -20.50 -7.78 1.30
C THR A 324 -18.99 -7.97 1.42
N PHE A 325 -18.26 -7.12 0.70
CA PHE A 325 -16.81 -6.98 0.79
C PHE A 325 -16.53 -5.71 1.58
N TRP A 326 -16.15 -5.85 2.85
CA TRP A 326 -16.11 -4.73 3.76
C TRP A 326 -15.07 -4.88 4.87
N GLY A 327 -14.49 -3.76 5.26
CA GLY A 327 -13.63 -3.61 6.42
C GLY A 327 -12.31 -2.91 6.11
N ALA A 328 -12.01 -1.87 6.89
CA ALA A 328 -10.74 -1.18 6.86
C ALA A 328 -9.68 -1.89 7.71
N HIS A 329 -8.40 -1.53 7.49
CA HIS A 329 -7.32 -1.96 8.37
C HIS A 329 -7.55 -1.37 9.79
N PRO A 330 -7.54 -2.20 10.86
CA PRO A 330 -7.92 -1.77 12.22
C PRO A 330 -6.82 -0.90 12.88
N VAL A 331 -6.62 0.31 12.39
CA VAL A 331 -5.61 1.26 12.88
C VAL A 331 -6.19 2.31 13.84
N ASP A 332 -7.43 2.70 13.66
CA ASP A 332 -8.19 3.60 14.54
C ASP A 332 -9.23 2.83 15.36
N ASP A 333 -9.87 3.49 16.30
CA ASP A 333 -10.76 2.83 17.25
C ASP A 333 -12.06 2.38 16.57
N GLU A 334 -12.59 3.14 15.61
CA GLU A 334 -13.78 2.76 14.84
C GLU A 334 -13.52 1.49 14.02
N ALA A 335 -12.40 1.44 13.30
CA ALA A 335 -12.03 0.26 12.51
C ALA A 335 -11.75 -0.97 13.37
N LYS A 336 -11.24 -0.77 14.61
CA LYS A 336 -11.07 -1.85 15.59
C LYS A 336 -12.41 -2.34 16.13
N ASP A 337 -13.36 -1.43 16.39
CA ASP A 337 -14.72 -1.77 16.81
C ASP A 337 -15.44 -2.54 15.72
N ASP A 338 -15.42 -2.05 14.51
CA ASP A 338 -15.97 -2.72 13.34
C ASP A 338 -15.36 -4.12 13.12
N TYR A 339 -14.06 -4.26 13.37
CA TYR A 339 -13.37 -5.54 13.26
C TYR A 339 -13.83 -6.51 14.35
N TYR A 340 -13.91 -6.05 15.60
CA TYR A 340 -14.41 -6.87 16.71
C TYR A 340 -15.86 -7.30 16.48
N ASP A 341 -16.75 -6.37 16.12
CA ASP A 341 -18.15 -6.64 15.84
C ASP A 341 -18.32 -7.67 14.69
N SER A 342 -17.48 -7.58 13.65
CA SER A 342 -17.50 -8.55 12.55
C SER A 342 -17.18 -9.98 12.99
N LEU A 343 -16.26 -10.15 13.93
CA LEU A 343 -15.94 -11.45 14.52
C LEU A 343 -17.04 -11.89 15.48
N HIS A 344 -17.45 -11.00 16.39
CA HIS A 344 -18.39 -11.29 17.47
C HIS A 344 -19.75 -11.79 16.98
N TYR A 345 -20.28 -11.20 15.92
CA TYR A 345 -21.60 -11.53 15.40
C TYR A 345 -21.58 -12.62 14.30
N SER A 346 -20.41 -13.05 13.83
CA SER A 346 -20.32 -14.14 12.85
C SER A 346 -20.75 -15.49 13.44
N ALA A 347 -21.36 -16.32 12.62
CA ALA A 347 -21.66 -17.71 12.98
C ALA A 347 -20.39 -18.58 12.97
N ALA A 348 -19.50 -18.31 12.03
CA ALA A 348 -18.19 -18.92 11.92
C ALA A 348 -17.22 -17.97 11.19
N VAL A 349 -15.93 -18.16 11.45
CA VAL A 349 -14.83 -17.49 10.74
C VAL A 349 -14.13 -18.50 9.84
N VAL A 350 -13.97 -18.15 8.58
CA VAL A 350 -13.35 -19.01 7.56
C VAL A 350 -12.14 -18.32 6.94
N GLY A 351 -11.13 -19.08 6.54
CA GLY A 351 -9.96 -18.53 5.86
C GLY A 351 -8.91 -19.59 5.53
N LEU A 352 -7.75 -19.15 5.05
CA LEU A 352 -6.64 -20.06 4.71
C LEU A 352 -5.56 -20.05 5.80
N ASN A 353 -4.87 -18.93 6.01
CA ASN A 353 -3.86 -18.78 7.07
C ASN A 353 -3.69 -17.31 7.44
N THR A 354 -4.20 -16.92 8.59
CA THR A 354 -4.17 -15.53 9.07
C THR A 354 -4.12 -15.47 10.60
N SER A 355 -3.50 -14.41 11.15
CA SER A 355 -3.54 -14.15 12.59
C SER A 355 -4.95 -13.86 13.12
N ALA A 356 -5.86 -13.45 12.24
CA ALA A 356 -7.28 -13.26 12.58
C ALA A 356 -7.95 -14.52 13.16
N PHE A 357 -7.40 -15.70 12.93
CA PHE A 357 -7.86 -16.94 13.57
C PHE A 357 -7.70 -16.90 15.09
N LEU A 358 -6.61 -16.32 15.59
CA LEU A 358 -6.40 -16.18 17.03
C LEU A 358 -7.44 -15.24 17.64
N GLU A 359 -7.72 -14.13 16.98
CA GLU A 359 -8.69 -13.12 17.40
C GLU A 359 -10.12 -13.70 17.40
N ALA A 360 -10.46 -14.47 16.35
CA ALA A 360 -11.73 -15.21 16.29
C ALA A 360 -11.88 -16.24 17.45
N GLY A 361 -10.78 -16.94 17.75
CA GLY A 361 -10.72 -17.88 18.89
C GLY A 361 -10.91 -17.18 20.24
N ILE A 362 -10.31 -16.00 20.45
CA ILE A 362 -10.50 -15.21 21.67
C ILE A 362 -11.96 -14.78 21.83
N VAL A 363 -12.58 -14.34 20.72
CA VAL A 363 -14.02 -13.99 20.71
C VAL A 363 -14.92 -15.23 20.86
N GLY A 364 -14.36 -16.43 20.73
CA GLY A 364 -15.05 -17.70 20.93
C GLY A 364 -15.84 -18.17 19.71
N ARG A 365 -15.51 -17.73 18.52
CA ARG A 365 -16.17 -18.20 17.29
C ARG A 365 -15.54 -19.49 16.77
N PRO A 366 -16.32 -20.39 16.15
CA PRO A 366 -15.77 -21.53 15.39
C PRO A 366 -14.87 -21.01 14.27
N VAL A 367 -13.63 -21.54 14.20
CA VAL A 367 -12.63 -21.12 13.19
C VAL A 367 -12.40 -22.25 12.22
N HIS A 368 -12.72 -22.03 10.94
CA HIS A 368 -12.58 -22.98 9.87
C HIS A 368 -11.41 -22.64 8.96
N ALA A 369 -10.54 -23.60 8.69
CA ALA A 369 -9.45 -23.44 7.74
C ALA A 369 -9.56 -24.47 6.60
N ILE A 370 -9.49 -23.99 5.37
CA ILE A 370 -9.45 -24.85 4.19
C ILE A 370 -7.99 -25.12 3.84
N MET A 371 -7.57 -26.37 3.88
CA MET A 371 -6.20 -26.80 3.62
C MET A 371 -6.07 -27.29 2.19
N LEU A 372 -6.01 -26.35 1.25
CA LEU A 372 -5.91 -26.64 -0.18
C LEU A 372 -4.52 -27.15 -0.56
N PRO A 373 -4.38 -28.13 -1.47
CA PRO A 373 -3.08 -28.65 -1.93
C PRO A 373 -2.14 -27.57 -2.47
N GLU A 374 -2.67 -26.52 -3.09
CA GLU A 374 -1.91 -25.41 -3.68
C GLU A 374 -1.38 -24.44 -2.62
N VAL A 375 -2.01 -24.38 -1.46
CA VAL A 375 -1.71 -23.41 -0.38
C VAL A 375 -0.99 -24.09 0.79
N SER A 376 -1.43 -25.29 1.20
CA SER A 376 -1.03 -25.94 2.43
C SER A 376 0.46 -26.22 2.55
N PRO A 377 1.17 -26.74 1.52
CA PRO A 377 2.59 -27.07 1.65
C PRO A 377 3.49 -25.87 1.93
N ALA A 378 3.14 -24.70 1.42
CA ALA A 378 3.96 -23.49 1.57
C ALA A 378 3.55 -22.61 2.76
N ASN A 379 2.25 -22.57 3.08
CA ASN A 379 1.68 -21.55 3.96
C ASN A 379 0.95 -22.08 5.19
N GLN A 380 0.60 -23.39 5.20
CA GLN A 380 -0.14 -24.00 6.31
C GLN A 380 0.72 -25.14 6.89
N GLU A 381 0.46 -26.39 6.54
CA GLU A 381 1.20 -27.57 7.07
C GLU A 381 2.71 -27.49 6.84
N GLY A 382 3.18 -26.78 5.83
CA GLY A 382 4.60 -26.54 5.58
C GLY A 382 5.27 -25.55 6.52
N THR A 383 4.52 -24.94 7.46
CA THR A 383 5.04 -23.99 8.45
C THR A 383 4.92 -24.52 9.88
N ILE A 384 5.91 -24.27 10.73
CA ILE A 384 5.92 -24.79 12.11
C ILE A 384 4.75 -24.22 12.91
N HIS A 385 4.55 -22.89 12.85
CA HIS A 385 3.56 -22.20 13.67
C HIS A 385 2.12 -22.59 13.34
N PHE A 386 1.80 -22.91 12.10
CA PHE A 386 0.45 -23.35 11.74
C PHE A 386 0.03 -24.65 12.46
N HIS A 387 1.00 -25.54 12.71
CA HIS A 387 0.74 -26.77 13.47
C HIS A 387 0.23 -26.50 14.88
N TYR A 388 0.55 -25.36 15.49
CA TYR A 388 0.02 -25.02 16.81
C TYR A 388 -1.49 -24.83 16.78
N LEU A 389 -2.00 -24.23 15.71
CA LEU A 389 -3.45 -24.07 15.51
C LEU A 389 -4.18 -25.41 15.33
N LEU A 390 -3.44 -26.46 14.95
CA LEU A 390 -3.98 -27.82 14.75
C LEU A 390 -3.92 -28.67 16.00
N THR A 391 -2.93 -28.46 16.87
CA THR A 391 -2.57 -29.46 17.89
C THR A 391 -2.61 -28.97 19.33
N VAL A 392 -2.31 -27.71 19.60
CA VAL A 392 -2.22 -27.19 20.98
C VAL A 392 -3.60 -27.24 21.64
N ASN A 393 -3.70 -27.93 22.77
CA ASN A 393 -4.94 -28.14 23.53
C ASN A 393 -6.11 -28.67 22.67
N GLY A 394 -5.82 -29.51 21.70
CA GLY A 394 -6.80 -30.06 20.76
C GLY A 394 -7.02 -29.21 19.52
N GLY A 395 -6.24 -28.15 19.37
CA GLY A 395 -6.25 -27.24 18.22
C GLY A 395 -7.39 -26.23 18.23
N LEU A 396 -7.18 -25.14 17.53
CA LEU A 396 -8.14 -24.07 17.30
C LEU A 396 -9.06 -24.39 16.12
N LEU A 397 -8.47 -24.94 15.04
CA LEU A 397 -9.08 -24.98 13.73
C LEU A 397 -9.99 -26.19 13.51
N HIS A 398 -11.14 -25.95 12.88
CA HIS A 398 -11.92 -26.95 12.18
C HIS A 398 -11.39 -27.04 10.74
N THR A 399 -10.65 -28.09 10.40
CA THR A 399 -9.96 -28.19 9.10
C THR A 399 -10.68 -29.05 8.11
N THR A 400 -10.60 -28.68 6.85
CA THR A 400 -11.03 -29.48 5.69
C THR A 400 -9.98 -29.42 4.60
N ARG A 401 -10.00 -30.42 3.67
CA ARG A 401 -9.02 -30.47 2.57
C ARG A 401 -9.63 -30.09 1.21
N SER A 402 -10.90 -29.68 1.21
CA SER A 402 -11.58 -29.19 0.03
C SER A 402 -12.63 -28.14 0.41
N ILE A 403 -13.07 -27.37 -0.56
CA ILE A 403 -14.14 -26.39 -0.42
C ILE A 403 -15.45 -27.09 -0.10
N GLU A 404 -15.76 -28.19 -0.78
CA GLU A 404 -16.96 -29.00 -0.60
C GLU A 404 -17.10 -29.49 0.85
N ALA A 405 -16.02 -30.04 1.40
CA ALA A 405 -16.01 -30.52 2.77
C ALA A 405 -16.20 -29.37 3.78
N ASN A 406 -15.66 -28.20 3.48
CA ASN A 406 -15.87 -27.01 4.31
C ASN A 406 -17.33 -26.54 4.29
N VAL A 407 -17.91 -26.45 3.11
CA VAL A 407 -19.32 -26.06 2.93
C VAL A 407 -20.25 -27.04 3.65
N ALA A 408 -19.98 -28.34 3.61
CA ALA A 408 -20.74 -29.33 4.38
C ALA A 408 -20.61 -29.15 5.90
N GLN A 409 -19.41 -28.82 6.41
CA GLN A 409 -19.22 -28.49 7.82
C GLN A 409 -20.00 -27.23 8.22
N LEU A 410 -19.99 -26.21 7.38
CA LEU A 410 -20.73 -24.95 7.64
C LEU A 410 -22.25 -25.17 7.61
N GLN A 411 -22.74 -26.04 6.72
CA GLN A 411 -24.14 -26.44 6.71
C GLN A 411 -24.54 -27.12 8.03
N ALA A 412 -23.75 -28.07 8.50
CA ALA A 412 -23.99 -28.74 9.77
C ALA A 412 -23.96 -27.75 10.95
N LEU A 413 -23.05 -26.78 10.92
CA LEU A 413 -22.95 -25.76 11.95
C LEU A 413 -24.18 -24.84 11.99
N LEU A 414 -24.67 -24.39 10.84
CA LEU A 414 -25.79 -23.46 10.77
C LEU A 414 -27.14 -24.12 11.07
N THR A 415 -27.25 -25.44 10.92
CA THR A 415 -28.45 -26.22 11.27
C THR A 415 -28.46 -26.66 12.73
N ALA A 416 -27.32 -26.62 13.42
CA ALA A 416 -27.20 -26.90 14.83
C ALA A 416 -27.66 -25.68 15.69
N PRO A 417 -27.99 -25.88 16.98
CA PRO A 417 -28.25 -24.77 17.91
C PRO A 417 -27.06 -23.78 17.90
N PRO A 418 -27.31 -22.45 17.98
CA PRO A 418 -26.26 -21.45 17.94
C PRO A 418 -25.21 -21.69 19.03
N VAL A 419 -23.95 -21.77 18.65
CA VAL A 419 -22.82 -21.93 19.57
C VAL A 419 -22.49 -20.56 20.17
N VAL A 420 -22.67 -20.43 21.47
CA VAL A 420 -22.34 -19.20 22.21
C VAL A 420 -20.84 -19.00 22.27
N ARG A 421 -20.09 -20.06 22.56
CA ARG A 421 -18.61 -20.07 22.52
C ARG A 421 -18.11 -21.45 22.08
N ASP A 422 -17.28 -21.47 21.05
CA ASP A 422 -16.70 -22.71 20.54
C ASP A 422 -15.73 -23.33 21.55
N GLU A 423 -15.85 -24.61 21.82
CA GLU A 423 -15.04 -25.30 22.84
C GLU A 423 -13.56 -25.43 22.40
N LYS A 424 -13.27 -25.63 21.11
CA LYS A 424 -11.89 -25.62 20.61
C LYS A 424 -11.24 -24.27 20.81
N SER A 425 -11.95 -23.20 20.45
CA SER A 425 -11.53 -21.83 20.65
C SER A 425 -11.22 -21.53 22.10
N ARG A 426 -12.08 -21.98 23.03
CA ARG A 426 -11.86 -21.81 24.46
C ARG A 426 -10.59 -22.53 24.95
N ARG A 427 -10.47 -23.83 24.68
CA ARG A 427 -9.30 -24.64 25.12
C ARG A 427 -8.00 -24.13 24.56
N PHE A 428 -8.00 -23.75 23.28
CA PHE A 428 -6.81 -23.19 22.62
C PHE A 428 -6.41 -21.85 23.25
N THR A 429 -7.37 -20.96 23.46
CA THR A 429 -7.14 -19.63 24.05
C THR A 429 -6.56 -19.74 25.46
N ASP A 430 -7.10 -20.63 26.30
CA ASP A 430 -6.63 -20.87 27.68
C ASP A 430 -5.18 -21.35 27.72
N GLY A 431 -4.72 -22.11 26.74
CA GLY A 431 -3.33 -22.63 26.74
C GLY A 431 -2.35 -21.82 25.92
N PHE A 432 -2.83 -21.17 24.86
CA PHE A 432 -1.94 -20.51 23.90
C PHE A 432 -1.87 -18.98 24.09
N ILE A 433 -2.96 -18.34 24.42
CA ILE A 433 -3.05 -16.87 24.59
C ILE A 433 -2.90 -16.47 26.04
N ARG A 434 -3.68 -17.08 26.95
CA ARG A 434 -3.67 -16.83 28.40
C ARG A 434 -3.31 -18.08 29.20
N PRO A 435 -2.05 -18.53 29.16
CA PRO A 435 -1.62 -19.82 29.74
C PRO A 435 -1.73 -19.90 31.29
N PHE A 436 -2.03 -18.80 31.95
CA PHE A 436 -2.23 -18.73 33.42
C PHE A 436 -3.71 -18.69 33.82
N GLY A 437 -4.60 -18.82 32.85
CA GLY A 437 -6.05 -18.73 33.02
C GLY A 437 -6.64 -17.55 32.26
N VAL A 438 -7.88 -17.70 31.80
CA VAL A 438 -8.56 -16.72 30.95
C VAL A 438 -8.67 -15.33 31.59
N ASP A 439 -8.78 -15.28 32.90
CA ASP A 439 -8.91 -14.05 33.68
C ASP A 439 -7.56 -13.46 34.15
N GLN A 440 -6.45 -14.06 33.68
CA GLN A 440 -5.10 -13.65 34.03
C GLN A 440 -4.39 -12.94 32.84
N PRO A 441 -4.44 -11.59 32.76
CA PRO A 441 -3.85 -10.86 31.67
C PRO A 441 -2.32 -11.03 31.59
N GLY A 442 -1.78 -11.01 30.38
CA GLY A 442 -0.33 -11.09 30.13
C GLY A 442 0.41 -9.79 30.43
N THR A 443 -0.27 -8.64 30.30
CA THR A 443 0.34 -7.32 30.46
C THR A 443 1.02 -7.08 31.81
N PRO A 444 0.39 -7.34 32.96
CA PRO A 444 1.06 -7.20 34.26
C PRO A 444 2.29 -8.11 34.38
N ARG A 445 2.16 -9.37 33.94
CA ARG A 445 3.26 -10.35 33.99
C ARG A 445 4.43 -9.95 33.11
N PHE A 446 4.15 -9.34 31.96
CA PHE A 446 5.19 -8.77 31.09
C PHE A 446 5.93 -7.64 31.80
N ALA A 447 5.21 -6.73 32.45
CA ALA A 447 5.80 -5.63 33.22
C ALA A 447 6.65 -6.16 34.40
N ASP A 448 6.12 -7.13 35.19
CA ASP A 448 6.85 -7.78 36.27
C ASP A 448 8.15 -8.43 35.79
N ALA A 449 8.11 -9.10 34.64
CA ALA A 449 9.29 -9.73 34.05
C ALA A 449 10.34 -8.69 33.62
N VAL A 450 9.94 -7.54 33.08
CA VAL A 450 10.83 -6.43 32.74
C VAL A 450 11.45 -5.83 34.00
N GLU A 451 10.66 -5.59 35.05
CA GLU A 451 11.13 -5.08 36.33
C GLU A 451 12.13 -6.03 37.00
N ALA A 452 11.85 -7.35 36.97
CA ALA A 452 12.74 -8.37 37.49
C ALA A 452 14.12 -8.37 36.80
N VAL A 453 14.14 -8.13 35.47
CA VAL A 453 15.43 -7.96 34.76
C VAL A 453 16.11 -6.67 35.19
N GLY A 454 15.37 -5.61 35.43
CA GLY A 454 15.89 -4.32 35.87
C GLY A 454 16.65 -4.38 37.21
N THR A 455 16.26 -5.29 38.11
CA THR A 455 16.92 -5.47 39.42
C THR A 455 18.15 -6.39 39.41
N GLN A 456 18.38 -7.13 38.32
CA GLN A 456 19.55 -8.02 38.22
C GLN A 456 20.85 -7.21 38.11
N SER A 457 21.98 -7.86 38.44
CA SER A 457 23.30 -7.28 38.21
C SER A 457 23.54 -7.05 36.70
N ALA A 458 24.28 -5.99 36.37
CA ALA A 458 24.62 -5.72 34.99
C ALA A 458 25.47 -6.88 34.41
N PRO A 459 25.22 -7.29 33.16
CA PRO A 459 25.98 -8.34 32.51
C PRO A 459 27.43 -7.91 32.33
N ILE A 460 28.38 -8.82 32.58
CA ILE A 460 29.79 -8.59 32.32
C ILE A 460 29.98 -8.56 30.80
N PRO A 461 30.50 -7.47 30.19
CA PRO A 461 30.74 -7.41 28.76
C PRO A 461 31.69 -8.55 28.32
N ASP A 462 31.29 -9.29 27.28
CA ASP A 462 32.16 -10.33 26.69
C ASP A 462 33.38 -9.67 26.04
N ARG A 463 34.53 -9.72 26.71
CA ARG A 463 35.82 -9.29 26.18
C ARG A 463 36.42 -10.44 25.40
N GLY A 464 35.91 -10.76 24.23
CA GLY A 464 36.48 -11.79 23.34
C GLY A 464 37.97 -11.62 23.18
N GLY A 465 38.74 -12.71 23.00
CA GLY A 465 40.18 -12.72 22.91
C GLY A 465 40.73 -11.71 21.90
N ALA A 466 41.41 -10.66 22.38
CA ALA A 466 41.84 -9.52 21.57
C ALA A 466 42.73 -9.94 20.38
N LEU A 467 43.60 -10.93 20.57
CA LEU A 467 44.50 -11.43 19.52
C LEU A 467 43.71 -12.14 18.40
N LEU A 468 42.80 -13.04 18.77
CA LEU A 468 41.98 -13.75 17.78
C LEU A 468 41.08 -12.79 16.98
N THR A 469 40.53 -11.78 17.64
CA THR A 469 39.75 -10.71 17.01
C THR A 469 40.61 -9.93 16.02
N LEU A 470 41.85 -9.58 16.39
CA LEU A 470 42.77 -8.86 15.50
C LEU A 470 43.15 -9.70 14.28
N LEU A 471 43.52 -10.96 14.46
CA LEU A 471 43.84 -11.87 13.36
C LEU A 471 42.66 -12.07 12.42
N SER A 472 41.48 -12.27 12.97
CA SER A 472 40.25 -12.40 12.17
C SER A 472 39.96 -11.11 11.40
N ARG A 473 40.22 -9.95 11.97
CA ARG A 473 40.04 -8.64 11.34
C ARG A 473 41.01 -8.44 10.18
N VAL A 474 42.30 -8.81 10.36
CA VAL A 474 43.31 -8.80 9.28
C VAL A 474 42.85 -9.69 8.11
N PHE A 475 42.34 -10.88 8.39
CA PHE A 475 41.79 -11.77 7.38
C PHE A 475 40.61 -11.18 6.64
N LEU A 476 39.80 -10.32 7.26
CA LEU A 476 38.63 -9.70 6.64
C LEU A 476 38.99 -8.51 5.73
N TYR A 477 40.15 -7.89 5.84
CA TYR A 477 40.51 -6.69 5.07
C TYR A 477 40.45 -6.87 3.52
N PRO A 478 40.94 -7.97 2.92
CA PRO A 478 40.82 -8.19 1.48
C PRO A 478 39.35 -8.27 1.05
N TRP A 479 38.50 -8.92 1.85
CA TRP A 479 37.07 -9.04 1.62
C TRP A 479 36.33 -7.71 1.85
N LEU A 480 36.82 -6.90 2.78
CA LEU A 480 36.35 -5.54 3.03
C LEU A 480 36.59 -4.64 1.80
N ALA A 481 37.79 -4.73 1.20
CA ALA A 481 38.11 -3.99 -0.02
C ALA A 481 37.15 -4.37 -1.15
N ILE A 482 36.83 -5.67 -1.32
CA ILE A 482 35.82 -6.15 -2.28
C ILE A 482 34.42 -5.64 -1.90
N ALA A 483 34.05 -5.65 -0.63
CA ALA A 483 32.76 -5.14 -0.16
C ALA A 483 32.65 -3.63 -0.42
N TYR A 484 33.71 -2.87 -0.12
CA TYR A 484 33.79 -1.44 -0.40
C TYR A 484 33.64 -1.15 -1.90
N ALA A 485 34.40 -1.85 -2.75
CA ALA A 485 34.29 -1.72 -4.19
C ALA A 485 32.88 -2.08 -4.69
N ARG A 486 32.20 -3.06 -4.04
CA ARG A 486 30.81 -3.42 -4.36
C ARG A 486 29.81 -2.36 -3.95
N VAL A 487 29.97 -1.79 -2.77
CA VAL A 487 29.11 -0.68 -2.30
C VAL A 487 29.30 0.54 -3.18
N ALA A 488 30.54 0.93 -3.42
CA ALA A 488 30.89 2.06 -4.29
C ALA A 488 30.42 1.86 -5.75
N SER A 489 30.43 0.61 -6.24
CA SER A 489 29.99 0.27 -7.60
C SER A 489 28.48 -0.06 -7.68
N GLN A 490 27.70 0.00 -6.61
CA GLN A 490 26.28 -0.30 -6.63
C GLN A 490 25.49 0.54 -7.64
N PRO A 491 25.68 1.86 -7.76
CA PRO A 491 25.00 2.66 -8.76
C PRO A 491 25.31 2.18 -10.19
N TRP A 492 26.60 1.98 -10.49
CA TRP A 492 27.05 1.50 -11.80
C TRP A 492 26.53 0.09 -12.14
N ARG A 493 26.49 -0.83 -11.17
CA ARG A 493 25.96 -2.19 -11.36
C ARG A 493 24.44 -2.23 -11.57
N LYS A 494 23.70 -1.34 -10.89
CA LYS A 494 22.26 -1.17 -11.15
C LYS A 494 22.07 -0.73 -12.60
N GLU A 495 22.83 0.26 -13.05
CA GLU A 495 22.81 0.77 -14.41
C GLU A 495 23.14 -0.33 -15.45
N MET A 496 24.23 -1.09 -15.25
CA MET A 496 24.61 -2.17 -16.16
C MET A 496 23.59 -3.31 -16.21
N ARG A 497 22.98 -3.68 -15.08
CA ARG A 497 21.92 -4.68 -15.07
C ARG A 497 20.67 -4.18 -15.79
N TYR A 498 20.34 -2.93 -15.63
CA TYR A 498 19.26 -2.28 -16.37
C TYR A 498 19.51 -2.35 -17.87
N ARG A 499 20.67 -1.89 -18.33
CA ARG A 499 21.06 -1.95 -19.75
C ARG A 499 21.03 -3.39 -20.30
N ALA A 500 21.54 -4.35 -19.55
CA ALA A 500 21.51 -5.76 -19.93
C ALA A 500 20.07 -6.32 -20.00
N ARG A 501 19.19 -5.96 -19.07
CA ARG A 501 17.76 -6.33 -19.10
C ARG A 501 17.03 -5.66 -20.27
N LYS A 502 17.32 -4.40 -20.55
CA LYS A 502 16.76 -3.65 -21.69
C LYS A 502 17.18 -4.31 -23.01
N ALA A 503 18.47 -4.62 -23.17
CA ALA A 503 18.99 -5.34 -24.33
C ALA A 503 18.37 -6.72 -24.50
N TRP A 504 18.17 -7.47 -23.40
CA TRP A 504 17.55 -8.79 -23.41
C TRP A 504 16.06 -8.74 -23.75
N LYS A 505 15.32 -7.75 -23.23
CA LYS A 505 13.90 -7.53 -23.62
C LYS A 505 13.80 -7.19 -25.11
N HIS A 506 14.68 -6.35 -25.61
CA HIS A 506 14.73 -5.99 -27.03
C HIS A 506 15.07 -7.20 -27.92
N TYR A 507 16.05 -7.99 -27.52
CA TYR A 507 16.42 -9.23 -28.21
C TYR A 507 15.26 -10.25 -28.21
N LYS A 508 14.57 -10.45 -27.07
CA LYS A 508 13.37 -11.30 -27.02
C LYS A 508 12.24 -10.81 -27.93
N ALA A 509 12.00 -9.51 -27.98
CA ALA A 509 10.98 -8.92 -28.85
C ALA A 509 11.32 -9.15 -30.34
N ILE A 510 12.57 -8.95 -30.72
CA ILE A 510 13.05 -9.21 -32.10
C ILE A 510 12.99 -10.71 -32.42
N LEU A 511 13.41 -11.57 -31.50
CA LEU A 511 13.33 -13.02 -31.68
C LEU A 511 11.88 -13.49 -31.83
N TRP A 512 10.98 -12.95 -31.03
CA TRP A 512 9.54 -13.27 -31.09
C TRP A 512 8.88 -12.78 -32.38
N LEU A 513 9.25 -11.57 -32.87
CA LEU A 513 8.84 -11.07 -34.19
C LEU A 513 9.37 -11.93 -35.31
N ARG A 514 10.63 -12.38 -35.25
CA ARG A 514 11.23 -13.32 -36.24
C ARG A 514 10.53 -14.69 -36.19
N LEU A 515 10.21 -15.21 -35.02
CA LEU A 515 9.47 -16.46 -34.88
C LEU A 515 8.03 -16.35 -35.39
N LYS A 516 7.34 -15.21 -35.14
CA LYS A 516 6.02 -14.94 -35.73
C LYS A 516 6.09 -14.78 -37.26
N ALA A 517 7.08 -14.09 -37.75
CA ALA A 517 7.29 -13.95 -39.19
C ALA A 517 7.59 -15.33 -39.84
N TYR A 518 8.42 -16.15 -39.21
CA TYR A 518 8.70 -17.51 -39.65
C TYR A 518 7.46 -18.42 -39.61
N ALA A 519 6.66 -18.35 -38.55
CA ALA A 519 5.39 -19.09 -38.46
C ALA A 519 4.37 -18.60 -39.50
N ALA A 520 4.31 -17.29 -39.78
CA ALA A 520 3.47 -16.72 -40.81
C ALA A 520 3.92 -17.10 -42.24
N MET A 521 5.23 -17.27 -42.47
CA MET A 521 5.78 -17.80 -43.73
C MET A 521 5.45 -19.27 -43.94
N GLN A 522 5.43 -20.08 -42.87
CA GLN A 522 5.06 -21.50 -42.96
C GLN A 522 3.56 -21.70 -43.22
N LEU A 523 2.71 -20.77 -42.72
CA LEU A 523 1.26 -20.85 -42.86
C LEU A 523 0.70 -20.23 -44.17
N LYS A 524 1.53 -19.41 -44.91
CA LYS A 524 1.19 -18.89 -46.23
C LYS A 524 2.20 -19.38 -47.24
N GLY A 525 1.94 -20.59 -47.72
CA GLY A 525 2.63 -21.11 -48.91
C GLY A 525 2.49 -20.18 -50.12
N LYS A 526 3.66 -19.85 -50.69
CA LYS A 526 3.89 -19.30 -52.01
C LYS A 526 3.20 -18.00 -52.41
N ARG A 527 3.94 -16.93 -52.45
CA ARG A 527 4.14 -16.04 -53.61
C ARG A 527 5.35 -15.13 -53.47
N MET A 528 6.08 -15.08 -54.57
CA MET A 528 7.37 -14.45 -54.88
C MET A 528 7.57 -13.05 -54.26
N TYR A 529 8.83 -12.80 -53.86
CA TYR A 529 9.35 -11.46 -53.58
C TYR A 529 10.49 -11.15 -54.55
N ASP A 530 10.37 -10.04 -55.26
CA ASP A 530 11.37 -9.48 -56.14
C ASP A 530 12.16 -8.40 -55.38
N GLY A 531 13.48 -8.48 -55.52
CA GLY A 531 14.37 -7.68 -54.69
C GLY A 531 14.68 -6.31 -55.27
N ARG A 532 14.76 -5.26 -54.44
CA ARG A 532 15.59 -4.07 -54.64
C ARG A 532 16.11 -3.57 -53.28
N LYS A 533 17.43 -3.45 -53.20
CA LYS A 533 18.17 -2.74 -52.15
C LYS A 533 18.13 -1.24 -52.42
N PRO A 534 18.09 -0.37 -51.40
CA PRO A 534 18.60 0.98 -51.51
C PRO A 534 19.95 1.11 -50.80
N THR A 535 20.89 1.65 -51.50
CA THR A 535 22.18 2.22 -51.07
C THR A 535 21.96 3.67 -50.62
N GLY A 536 22.73 4.13 -49.63
CA GLY A 536 22.86 5.55 -49.35
C GLY A 536 23.50 5.90 -48.03
N ASP A 537 24.75 6.31 -48.08
CA ASP A 537 25.59 6.88 -47.03
C ASP A 537 25.04 8.19 -46.46
N GLY A 538 25.46 8.51 -45.21
CA GLY A 538 25.25 9.86 -44.66
C GLY A 538 25.67 10.10 -43.22
N ALA A 539 26.96 10.25 -43.01
CA ALA A 539 27.63 11.21 -42.12
C ALA A 539 27.09 11.60 -40.74
N ASN A 540 27.97 11.40 -39.77
CA ASN A 540 28.08 12.02 -38.43
C ASN A 540 27.90 13.55 -38.44
N MET A 541 27.10 14.01 -37.42
CA MET A 541 27.38 15.28 -36.73
C MET A 541 26.70 15.31 -35.34
N THR A 542 27.53 15.34 -34.31
CA THR A 542 27.13 15.64 -32.94
C THR A 542 27.31 17.13 -32.63
N PRO A 543 26.33 17.80 -32.03
CA PRO A 543 26.57 19.02 -31.27
C PRO A 543 26.64 18.72 -29.78
N LYS A 544 27.71 19.18 -29.13
CA LYS A 544 27.86 19.23 -27.68
C LYS A 544 26.98 20.35 -27.13
N LEU A 545 25.95 20.01 -26.34
CA LEU A 545 25.29 20.97 -25.47
C LEU A 545 25.59 20.62 -24.00
N GLY A 546 25.95 21.65 -23.24
CA GLY A 546 26.24 21.55 -21.81
C GLY A 546 25.02 21.02 -21.02
N LYS A 547 25.27 20.08 -20.14
CA LYS A 547 24.23 19.43 -19.31
C LYS A 547 23.72 20.38 -18.21
N PRO A 548 22.39 20.60 -18.10
CA PRO A 548 21.82 21.20 -16.89
C PRO A 548 22.04 20.27 -15.69
N ARG A 549 22.28 20.84 -14.53
CA ARG A 549 22.34 20.07 -13.26
C ARG A 549 20.95 19.45 -12.99
N ASP A 550 20.90 18.13 -12.94
CA ASP A 550 19.68 17.34 -12.70
C ASP A 550 19.41 17.25 -11.20
N PRO A 551 18.33 17.86 -10.67
CA PRO A 551 18.01 17.81 -9.24
C PRO A 551 17.68 16.40 -8.74
N LEU A 552 17.43 15.42 -9.63
CA LEU A 552 17.10 14.04 -9.27
C LEU A 552 18.31 13.14 -9.08
N LYS A 553 19.54 13.60 -9.33
CA LYS A 553 20.76 12.79 -9.17
C LYS A 553 21.06 12.31 -7.76
N SER A 554 20.39 12.87 -6.74
CA SER A 554 20.52 12.49 -5.34
C SER A 554 19.41 11.57 -4.83
N LEU A 555 18.38 11.28 -5.63
CA LEU A 555 17.23 10.49 -5.21
C LEU A 555 17.40 9.02 -5.62
N THR A 556 17.54 8.13 -4.65
CA THR A 556 17.47 6.68 -4.84
C THR A 556 16.07 6.19 -4.46
N PHE A 557 15.18 6.05 -5.44
CA PHE A 557 13.85 5.45 -5.26
C PHE A 557 13.55 4.40 -6.36
N PRO A 558 12.65 3.44 -6.12
CA PRO A 558 12.14 2.58 -7.18
C PRO A 558 11.44 3.46 -8.23
N GLY A 559 11.81 3.36 -9.52
CA GLY A 559 11.21 4.17 -10.59
C GLY A 559 12.24 5.00 -11.39
N VAL A 560 13.53 4.81 -11.15
CA VAL A 560 14.61 5.43 -11.95
C VAL A 560 14.51 4.99 -13.42
N ASP A 561 14.05 3.77 -13.66
CA ASP A 561 13.89 3.22 -15.00
C ASP A 561 12.79 3.96 -15.78
N GLU A 562 11.68 4.27 -15.13
CA GLU A 562 10.56 5.03 -15.68
C GLU A 562 10.94 6.50 -15.94
N VAL A 563 11.79 7.07 -15.09
CA VAL A 563 12.35 8.42 -15.28
C VAL A 563 13.20 8.49 -16.55
N ASP A 564 14.12 7.55 -16.74
CA ASP A 564 15.02 7.54 -17.89
C ASP A 564 14.26 7.24 -19.19
N GLU A 565 13.31 6.29 -19.15
CA GLU A 565 12.45 5.98 -20.28
C GLU A 565 11.60 7.20 -20.70
N THR A 566 11.03 7.91 -19.73
CA THR A 566 10.21 9.10 -19.97
C THR A 566 11.05 10.21 -20.63
N LYS A 567 12.23 10.49 -20.08
CA LYS A 567 13.15 11.49 -20.63
C LYS A 567 13.61 11.13 -22.04
N GLU A 568 13.98 9.88 -22.28
CA GLU A 568 14.39 9.38 -23.59
C GLU A 568 13.25 9.52 -24.62
N ARG A 569 12.05 9.08 -24.26
CA ARG A 569 10.87 9.14 -25.12
C ARG A 569 10.53 10.57 -25.53
N VAL A 570 10.46 11.47 -24.56
CA VAL A 570 10.17 12.88 -24.82
C VAL A 570 11.28 13.53 -25.67
N THR A 571 12.55 13.23 -25.40
CA THR A 571 13.68 13.71 -26.21
C THR A 571 13.62 13.21 -27.67
N MET A 572 13.22 11.95 -27.88
CA MET A 572 13.04 11.39 -29.21
C MET A 572 11.94 12.10 -30.00
N LEU A 573 10.81 12.41 -29.34
CA LEU A 573 9.73 13.17 -29.97
C LEU A 573 10.16 14.57 -30.39
N GLY A 574 10.98 15.26 -29.59
CA GLY A 574 11.48 16.59 -29.92
C GLY A 574 12.54 16.64 -31.06
N ARG A 575 13.12 15.49 -31.41
CA ARG A 575 14.13 15.40 -32.50
C ARG A 575 13.53 15.22 -33.90
N THR A 576 12.24 15.13 -34.02
CA THR A 576 11.52 14.91 -35.26
C THR A 576 10.69 16.13 -35.64
N ASN A 577 10.47 16.29 -36.95
CA ASN A 577 9.50 17.26 -37.45
C ASN A 577 8.16 16.63 -37.84
N GLN A 578 7.92 15.38 -37.43
CA GLN A 578 6.65 14.71 -37.68
C GLN A 578 5.54 15.26 -36.75
N PRO A 579 4.28 15.25 -37.20
CA PRO A 579 3.17 15.60 -36.34
C PRO A 579 3.09 14.61 -35.19
N ILE A 580 2.73 15.12 -34.01
CA ILE A 580 2.63 14.34 -32.76
C ILE A 580 1.20 14.43 -32.25
N ILE A 581 0.50 13.31 -32.17
CA ILE A 581 -0.79 13.22 -31.47
C ILE A 581 -0.51 13.13 -29.97
N VAL A 582 -1.13 14.02 -29.20
CA VAL A 582 -1.00 14.15 -27.74
C VAL A 582 -2.30 13.68 -27.11
N GLY A 583 -2.31 12.53 -26.50
CA GLY A 583 -3.51 11.85 -26.00
C GLY A 583 -3.70 10.49 -26.67
N PRO A 584 -4.96 10.04 -26.87
CA PRO A 584 -6.20 10.66 -26.42
C PRO A 584 -6.38 10.60 -24.91
N TRP A 585 -7.04 11.62 -24.32
CA TRP A 585 -7.42 11.59 -22.93
C TRP A 585 -8.90 11.15 -22.78
N LEU A 586 -9.13 9.99 -22.17
CA LEU A 586 -10.45 9.32 -22.14
C LEU A 586 -10.98 9.10 -20.72
N THR A 587 -10.26 9.61 -19.69
CA THR A 587 -10.56 9.28 -18.28
C THR A 587 -10.89 10.53 -17.45
N GLU A 588 -10.76 10.40 -16.13
CA GLU A 588 -11.14 11.40 -15.13
C GLU A 588 -10.48 12.78 -15.36
N THR A 589 -11.29 13.83 -15.28
CA THR A 589 -10.84 15.23 -15.37
C THR A 589 -9.82 15.61 -14.29
N GLY A 590 -9.91 15.01 -13.08
CA GLY A 590 -9.00 15.33 -11.99
C GLY A 590 -7.55 14.94 -12.28
N PHE A 591 -7.31 13.78 -12.90
CA PHE A 591 -5.97 13.35 -13.33
C PHE A 591 -5.46 14.15 -14.52
N GLU A 592 -6.37 14.58 -15.40
CA GLU A 592 -6.04 15.46 -16.53
C GLU A 592 -5.46 16.79 -16.04
N LEU A 593 -6.12 17.41 -15.06
CA LEU A 593 -5.74 18.73 -14.52
C LEU A 593 -4.52 18.70 -13.59
N LEU A 594 -4.42 17.69 -12.70
CA LEU A 594 -3.33 17.61 -11.72
C LEU A 594 -2.06 16.94 -12.25
N TYR A 595 -2.15 16.12 -13.30
CA TYR A 595 -1.01 15.34 -13.74
C TYR A 595 -0.73 15.46 -15.23
N TRP A 596 -1.72 15.21 -16.09
CA TRP A 596 -1.49 15.13 -17.52
C TRP A 596 -1.11 16.48 -18.16
N ILE A 597 -1.89 17.50 -17.98
CA ILE A 597 -1.62 18.84 -18.52
C ILE A 597 -0.30 19.41 -17.97
N PRO A 598 -0.03 19.35 -16.66
CA PRO A 598 1.27 19.76 -16.11
C PRO A 598 2.45 18.93 -16.62
N PHE A 599 2.28 17.63 -16.85
CA PHE A 599 3.28 16.76 -17.46
C PHE A 599 3.56 17.15 -18.91
N LEU A 600 2.53 17.46 -19.69
CA LEU A 600 2.69 17.92 -21.09
C LEU A 600 3.49 19.23 -21.17
N ARG A 601 3.25 20.17 -20.27
CA ARG A 601 4.03 21.41 -20.18
C ARG A 601 5.50 21.14 -19.90
N TRP A 602 5.78 20.24 -19.00
CA TRP A 602 7.14 19.75 -18.77
C TRP A 602 7.71 19.06 -19.99
N ALA A 603 6.98 18.14 -20.61
CA ALA A 603 7.44 17.40 -21.78
C ALA A 603 7.74 18.32 -22.97
N LYS A 604 6.88 19.33 -23.20
CA LYS A 604 7.09 20.36 -24.22
C LYS A 604 8.38 21.13 -23.97
N ALA A 605 8.59 21.62 -22.76
CA ALA A 605 9.79 22.38 -22.40
C ALA A 605 11.06 21.51 -22.41
N TYR A 606 11.00 20.31 -21.84
CA TYR A 606 12.14 19.40 -21.74
C TYR A 606 12.57 18.82 -23.10
N GLY A 607 11.61 18.40 -23.92
CA GLY A 607 11.84 17.79 -25.23
C GLY A 607 12.04 18.79 -26.36
N GLY A 608 11.74 20.06 -26.14
CA GLY A 608 11.74 21.09 -27.22
C GLY A 608 10.64 20.83 -28.25
N LEU A 609 9.46 20.35 -27.83
CA LEU A 609 8.35 20.03 -28.72
C LEU A 609 7.74 21.33 -29.27
N LYS A 610 7.55 21.40 -30.59
CA LYS A 610 7.00 22.59 -31.21
C LYS A 610 5.46 22.59 -31.22
N GLU A 611 4.85 23.74 -31.02
CA GLU A 611 3.40 23.87 -30.90
C GLU A 611 2.63 23.43 -32.15
N ASP A 612 3.14 23.72 -33.29
CA ASP A 612 2.59 23.39 -34.62
C ASP A 612 2.62 21.89 -34.93
N GLN A 613 3.52 21.14 -34.29
CA GLN A 613 3.60 19.68 -34.42
C GLN A 613 2.64 18.94 -33.51
N LEU A 614 2.17 19.57 -32.42
CA LEU A 614 1.34 18.93 -31.40
C LEU A 614 -0.13 19.02 -31.79
N HIS A 615 -0.82 17.90 -31.80
CA HIS A 615 -2.26 17.78 -31.99
C HIS A 615 -2.88 17.14 -30.77
N VAL A 616 -3.49 17.96 -29.94
CA VAL A 616 -4.11 17.51 -28.67
C VAL A 616 -5.42 16.82 -28.93
N VAL A 617 -5.63 15.66 -28.32
CA VAL A 617 -6.85 14.87 -28.43
C VAL A 617 -7.40 14.64 -27.03
N SER A 618 -8.53 15.27 -26.74
CA SER A 618 -9.27 15.12 -25.48
C SER A 618 -10.78 15.19 -25.74
N ARG A 619 -11.61 15.49 -24.76
CA ARG A 619 -13.08 15.42 -24.89
C ARG A 619 -13.78 16.63 -24.31
N GLY A 620 -15.01 16.89 -24.74
CA GLY A 620 -15.96 17.82 -24.14
C GLY A 620 -15.61 19.31 -24.34
N GLY A 621 -14.78 19.67 -25.35
CA GLY A 621 -14.46 21.06 -25.68
C GLY A 621 -13.42 21.70 -24.77
N CYS A 622 -12.54 20.93 -24.07
CA CYS A 622 -11.56 21.48 -23.14
C CYS A 622 -10.32 22.11 -23.81
N ALA A 623 -10.41 22.57 -25.05
CA ALA A 623 -9.30 23.19 -25.81
C ALA A 623 -8.59 24.32 -25.02
N SER A 624 -9.35 25.11 -24.25
CA SER A 624 -8.81 26.21 -23.44
C SER A 624 -7.80 25.77 -22.36
N TRP A 625 -7.85 24.52 -21.91
CA TRP A 625 -6.92 23.99 -20.91
C TRP A 625 -5.55 23.67 -21.50
N TYR A 626 -5.49 23.48 -22.82
CA TYR A 626 -4.28 23.10 -23.57
C TYR A 626 -3.69 24.24 -24.40
N ARG A 627 -4.24 25.45 -24.32
CA ARG A 627 -3.87 26.58 -25.17
C ARG A 627 -2.35 26.87 -25.16
N ASP A 628 -1.68 26.73 -24.01
CA ASP A 628 -0.24 26.95 -23.88
C ASP A 628 0.61 25.72 -24.30
N ILE A 629 -0.02 24.63 -24.66
CA ILE A 629 0.61 23.42 -25.19
C ILE A 629 0.55 23.43 -26.70
N SER A 630 -0.66 23.54 -27.28
CA SER A 630 -0.86 23.64 -28.72
C SER A 630 -2.21 24.29 -29.04
N PRO A 631 -2.32 25.06 -30.14
CA PRO A 631 -3.60 25.53 -30.65
C PRO A 631 -4.40 24.43 -31.36
N ASN A 632 -3.76 23.33 -31.76
CA ASN A 632 -4.40 22.24 -32.49
C ASN A 632 -5.10 21.29 -31.51
N TYR A 633 -6.42 21.34 -31.47
CA TYR A 633 -7.26 20.49 -30.62
C TYR A 633 -8.26 19.71 -31.45
N CYS A 634 -8.46 18.45 -31.11
CA CYS A 634 -9.46 17.59 -31.69
C CYS A 634 -10.28 16.90 -30.58
N ASP A 635 -11.59 17.05 -30.65
CA ASP A 635 -12.50 16.45 -29.65
C ASP A 635 -12.88 15.02 -30.07
N VAL A 636 -12.74 14.07 -29.13
CA VAL A 636 -13.08 12.65 -29.34
C VAL A 636 -14.58 12.49 -29.53
N LEU A 637 -15.41 13.29 -28.84
CA LEU A 637 -16.86 13.21 -28.95
C LEU A 637 -17.40 13.74 -30.31
N SER A 638 -16.51 14.30 -31.16
CA SER A 638 -16.88 14.58 -32.56
C SER A 638 -16.89 13.34 -33.45
N PHE A 639 -16.41 12.19 -32.97
CA PHE A 639 -16.39 10.91 -33.69
C PHE A 639 -17.35 9.89 -33.12
N TYR A 640 -17.75 10.03 -31.86
CA TYR A 640 -18.56 9.06 -31.14
C TYR A 640 -19.70 9.76 -30.40
N SER A 641 -20.87 9.16 -30.42
CA SER A 641 -21.94 9.53 -29.50
C SER A 641 -21.52 9.22 -28.05
N PRO A 642 -22.11 9.87 -27.04
CA PRO A 642 -21.81 9.56 -25.62
C PRO A 642 -21.97 8.10 -25.26
N GLU A 643 -22.95 7.42 -25.84
CA GLU A 643 -23.20 6.00 -25.61
C GLU A 643 -22.13 5.12 -26.25
N GLU A 644 -21.78 5.37 -27.51
CA GLU A 644 -20.71 4.64 -28.20
C GLU A 644 -19.36 4.85 -27.49
N PHE A 645 -19.06 6.09 -27.12
CA PHE A 645 -17.85 6.42 -26.35
C PHE A 645 -17.80 5.63 -25.04
N ARG A 646 -18.88 5.64 -24.27
CA ARG A 646 -18.97 4.91 -23.00
C ARG A 646 -18.77 3.41 -23.21
N ASN A 647 -19.50 2.80 -24.15
CA ASN A 647 -19.41 1.36 -24.43
C ASN A 647 -17.99 0.93 -24.81
N LYS A 648 -17.32 1.71 -25.67
CA LYS A 648 -15.94 1.46 -26.08
C LYS A 648 -14.94 1.69 -24.92
N ASN A 649 -15.16 2.69 -24.09
CA ASN A 649 -14.32 2.98 -22.93
C ASN A 649 -14.50 1.94 -21.82
N ASP A 650 -15.72 1.42 -21.61
CA ASP A 650 -16.00 0.30 -20.72
C ASP A 650 -15.33 -0.99 -21.22
N GLU A 651 -15.37 -1.24 -22.53
CA GLU A 651 -14.63 -2.36 -23.12
C GLU A 651 -13.11 -2.22 -22.94
N ARG A 652 -12.56 -1.01 -23.14
CA ARG A 652 -11.17 -0.69 -22.83
C ARG A 652 -10.83 -0.95 -21.37
N ALA A 653 -11.70 -0.54 -20.46
CA ALA A 653 -11.50 -0.76 -19.01
C ALA A 653 -11.52 -2.25 -18.67
N ARG A 654 -12.43 -3.05 -19.26
CA ARG A 654 -12.46 -4.52 -19.10
C ARG A 654 -11.18 -5.19 -19.58
N GLN A 655 -10.64 -4.78 -20.72
CA GLN A 655 -9.35 -5.28 -21.26
C GLN A 655 -8.16 -4.93 -20.36
N HIS A 656 -8.25 -3.84 -19.60
CA HIS A 656 -7.24 -3.39 -18.63
C HIS A 656 -7.60 -3.72 -17.17
N ARG A 657 -8.27 -4.84 -16.92
CA ARG A 657 -8.61 -5.34 -15.58
C ARG A 657 -9.50 -4.38 -14.79
N GLY A 658 -10.52 -3.82 -15.41
CA GLY A 658 -11.46 -2.89 -14.79
C GLY A 658 -10.90 -1.49 -14.51
N ARG A 659 -9.74 -1.14 -15.07
CA ARG A 659 -9.11 0.17 -14.86
C ARG A 659 -9.40 1.11 -16.02
N PHE A 660 -10.14 2.18 -15.75
CA PHE A 660 -10.36 3.28 -16.71
C PHE A 660 -9.07 4.10 -16.98
N LYS A 661 -7.97 3.86 -16.26
CA LYS A 661 -6.71 4.62 -16.36
C LYS A 661 -5.89 4.20 -17.57
N HIS A 662 -5.14 5.13 -18.16
CA HIS A 662 -4.27 4.91 -19.33
C HIS A 662 -2.96 4.20 -18.96
N MET A 663 -3.02 2.95 -18.49
CA MET A 663 -1.82 2.20 -18.14
C MET A 663 -1.04 1.71 -19.35
N GLU A 664 -1.73 1.48 -20.47
CA GLU A 664 -1.18 1.00 -21.75
C GLU A 664 -1.97 1.64 -22.89
N VAL A 665 -1.42 1.55 -24.13
CA VAL A 665 -2.14 1.96 -25.35
C VAL A 665 -3.11 0.85 -25.74
N SER A 666 -4.38 1.15 -25.78
CA SER A 666 -5.43 0.20 -26.12
C SER A 666 -5.79 0.22 -27.61
N PRO A 667 -6.51 -0.78 -28.13
CA PRO A 667 -7.06 -0.72 -29.48
C PRO A 667 -7.97 0.48 -29.70
N PHE A 668 -8.73 0.90 -28.71
CA PHE A 668 -9.61 2.08 -28.80
C PHE A 668 -8.80 3.39 -28.90
N ASP A 669 -7.67 3.50 -28.15
CA ASP A 669 -6.77 4.64 -28.30
C ASP A 669 -6.22 4.74 -29.75
N LEU A 670 -5.82 3.60 -30.35
CA LEU A 670 -5.34 3.56 -31.73
C LEU A 670 -6.43 3.87 -32.76
N GLU A 671 -7.64 3.39 -32.56
CA GLU A 671 -8.79 3.73 -33.42
C GLU A 671 -9.02 5.24 -33.45
N ILE A 672 -8.95 5.91 -32.28
CA ILE A 672 -9.08 7.38 -32.20
C ILE A 672 -7.91 8.05 -32.92
N VAL A 673 -6.68 7.57 -32.73
CA VAL A 673 -5.50 8.10 -33.42
C VAL A 673 -5.64 8.00 -34.94
N ASP A 674 -6.16 6.90 -35.46
CA ASP A 674 -6.41 6.72 -36.88
C ASP A 674 -7.49 7.67 -37.39
N GLN A 675 -8.60 7.85 -36.67
CA GLN A 675 -9.67 8.79 -37.05
C GLN A 675 -9.20 10.25 -37.03
N VAL A 676 -8.45 10.64 -35.98
CA VAL A 676 -7.87 11.98 -35.90
C VAL A 676 -6.87 12.20 -37.02
N SER A 677 -6.04 11.20 -37.34
CA SER A 677 -5.07 11.27 -38.42
C SER A 677 -5.74 11.47 -39.79
N ALA A 678 -6.84 10.73 -40.03
CA ALA A 678 -7.64 10.86 -41.26
C ALA A 678 -8.29 12.24 -41.34
N LYS A 679 -8.93 12.72 -40.28
CA LYS A 679 -9.63 14.00 -40.21
C LYS A 679 -8.70 15.19 -40.45
N LEU A 680 -7.50 15.13 -39.85
CA LEU A 680 -6.51 16.21 -39.93
C LEU A 680 -5.48 16.04 -41.06
N GLY A 681 -5.54 14.97 -41.85
CA GLY A 681 -4.62 14.68 -42.94
C GLY A 681 -3.20 14.41 -42.48
N LEU A 682 -2.99 13.91 -41.24
CA LEU A 682 -1.69 13.68 -40.65
C LEU A 682 -1.03 12.43 -41.27
N LYS A 683 0.18 12.60 -41.81
CA LYS A 683 0.94 11.47 -42.36
C LYS A 683 1.86 10.87 -41.31
N LYS A 684 1.59 9.64 -40.88
CA LYS A 684 2.38 8.86 -39.91
C LYS A 684 2.70 9.66 -38.64
N PRO A 685 1.71 10.15 -37.90
CA PRO A 685 1.95 10.90 -36.68
C PRO A 685 2.64 10.02 -35.63
N LEU A 686 3.45 10.63 -34.81
CA LEU A 686 3.95 10.01 -33.58
C LEU A 686 2.90 10.15 -32.47
N LEU A 687 3.00 9.34 -31.42
CA LEU A 687 2.06 9.31 -30.33
C LEU A 687 2.76 9.65 -29.00
N LEU A 688 2.29 10.71 -28.34
CA LEU A 688 2.58 11.01 -26.93
C LEU A 688 1.35 10.62 -26.12
N HIS A 689 1.31 9.35 -25.69
CA HIS A 689 0.18 8.76 -24.99
C HIS A 689 0.26 8.97 -23.48
N PRO A 690 -0.87 9.14 -22.76
CA PRO A 690 -0.90 9.31 -21.30
C PRO A 690 -0.26 8.16 -20.51
N SER A 691 -0.15 6.97 -21.08
CA SER A 691 0.53 5.83 -20.43
C SER A 691 1.96 6.12 -20.03
N LEU A 692 2.64 7.03 -20.73
CA LEU A 692 4.00 7.45 -20.37
C LEU A 692 4.01 8.16 -19.00
N MET A 693 3.09 9.08 -18.80
CA MET A 693 2.88 9.77 -17.50
C MET A 693 2.42 8.80 -16.41
N TYR A 694 1.47 7.90 -16.72
CA TYR A 694 0.99 6.91 -15.76
C TYR A 694 2.09 5.94 -15.34
N SER A 695 2.96 5.50 -16.24
CA SER A 695 4.12 4.66 -15.91
C SER A 695 5.06 5.37 -14.94
N LEU A 696 5.39 6.64 -15.22
CA LEU A 696 6.28 7.44 -14.41
C LEU A 696 5.69 7.71 -13.00
N PHE A 697 4.43 8.15 -12.91
CA PHE A 697 3.83 8.57 -11.64
C PHE A 697 3.24 7.42 -10.82
N ASN A 698 3.13 6.22 -11.37
CA ASN A 698 2.64 5.05 -10.65
C ASN A 698 3.45 4.72 -9.39
N VAL A 699 4.77 4.98 -9.40
CA VAL A 699 5.62 4.78 -8.22
C VAL A 699 5.29 5.76 -7.09
N PHE A 700 4.89 6.98 -7.41
CA PHE A 700 4.38 7.95 -6.43
C PHE A 700 3.03 7.52 -5.87
N TRP A 701 2.08 7.18 -6.73
CA TRP A 701 0.75 6.73 -6.27
C TRP A 701 0.77 5.43 -5.46
N ARG A 702 1.83 4.64 -5.59
CA ARG A 702 2.12 3.48 -4.74
C ARG A 702 2.93 3.82 -3.48
N GLN A 703 3.13 5.10 -3.20
CA GLN A 703 3.91 5.59 -2.05
C GLN A 703 5.37 5.08 -2.02
N MET A 704 5.94 4.78 -3.19
CA MET A 704 7.33 4.32 -3.35
C MET A 704 8.28 5.45 -3.77
N ALA A 705 7.75 6.61 -4.12
CA ALA A 705 8.52 7.80 -4.49
C ALA A 705 7.96 9.04 -3.79
N PRO A 706 8.79 10.03 -3.46
CA PRO A 706 8.36 11.27 -2.83
C PRO A 706 7.63 12.20 -3.83
N LEU A 707 6.93 13.20 -3.30
CA LEU A 707 6.21 14.23 -4.08
C LEU A 707 7.14 14.99 -5.05
N THR A 708 8.41 15.12 -4.72
CA THR A 708 9.42 15.74 -5.60
C THR A 708 9.54 15.07 -6.96
N LEU A 709 9.12 13.81 -7.11
CA LEU A 709 9.01 13.18 -8.43
C LEU A 709 7.97 13.89 -9.30
N ILE A 710 6.79 14.18 -8.74
CA ILE A 710 5.73 14.90 -9.46
C ILE A 710 6.22 16.31 -9.82
N GLU A 711 6.80 17.03 -8.85
CA GLU A 711 7.33 18.39 -9.04
C GLU A 711 8.41 18.45 -10.13
N ALA A 712 9.26 17.41 -10.26
CA ALA A 712 10.33 17.36 -11.25
C ALA A 712 9.84 17.12 -12.70
N PHE A 713 8.66 16.55 -12.88
CA PHE A 713 8.09 16.18 -14.17
C PHE A 713 6.77 16.88 -14.49
N THR A 714 6.49 17.98 -13.79
CA THR A 714 5.30 18.79 -14.04
C THR A 714 5.62 20.27 -14.03
N VAL A 715 4.87 21.04 -14.81
CA VAL A 715 4.87 22.51 -14.78
C VAL A 715 3.43 22.98 -14.60
N PHE A 716 3.13 23.48 -13.40
CA PHE A 716 1.81 24.00 -13.08
C PHE A 716 1.68 25.47 -13.47
N LYS A 717 0.55 25.81 -14.10
CA LYS A 717 0.17 27.19 -14.42
C LYS A 717 -1.32 27.37 -14.19
N ARG A 718 -1.72 28.60 -13.85
CA ARG A 718 -3.14 28.97 -13.86
C ARG A 718 -3.68 28.91 -15.28
N PHE A 719 -4.95 28.55 -15.40
CA PHE A 719 -5.66 28.72 -16.66
C PHE A 719 -6.13 30.16 -16.83
N GLU A 720 -6.23 30.60 -18.05
CA GLU A 720 -6.82 31.90 -18.37
C GLU A 720 -8.32 31.85 -18.10
N LYS A 721 -8.85 32.89 -17.47
CA LYS A 721 -10.28 33.05 -17.29
C LYS A 721 -10.97 33.13 -18.64
N GLN A 722 -12.01 32.33 -18.81
CA GLN A 722 -12.78 32.31 -20.04
C GLN A 722 -13.99 33.24 -19.91
N PRO A 723 -14.24 34.19 -20.88
CA PRO A 723 -15.39 35.07 -20.82
C PRO A 723 -16.70 34.31 -20.99
N LEU A 724 -17.77 34.79 -20.38
CA LEU A 724 -19.10 34.18 -20.57
C LEU A 724 -19.60 34.29 -22.02
N GLY A 725 -19.30 35.41 -22.68
CA GLY A 725 -19.80 35.66 -24.06
C GLY A 725 -21.32 35.59 -24.10
N ASP A 726 -21.82 34.78 -25.03
CA ASP A 726 -23.24 34.48 -25.25
C ASP A 726 -23.96 33.82 -24.05
N LEU A 727 -23.23 33.12 -23.20
CA LEU A 727 -23.81 32.51 -21.99
C LEU A 727 -24.27 33.55 -20.97
N ALA A 728 -23.77 34.76 -21.02
CA ALA A 728 -24.15 35.82 -20.08
C ALA A 728 -25.66 36.13 -20.11
N ALA A 729 -26.33 35.95 -21.26
CA ALA A 729 -27.77 36.15 -21.40
C ALA A 729 -28.61 35.07 -20.67
N HIS A 730 -28.01 33.95 -20.34
CA HIS A 730 -28.69 32.78 -19.74
C HIS A 730 -28.37 32.59 -18.25
N LEU A 731 -27.50 33.45 -17.69
CA LEU A 731 -26.97 33.30 -16.33
C LEU A 731 -27.30 34.53 -15.46
N PRO A 732 -27.49 34.35 -14.16
CA PRO A 732 -27.56 35.45 -13.22
C PRO A 732 -26.29 36.33 -13.24
N ALA A 733 -26.41 37.61 -12.92
CA ALA A 733 -25.27 38.53 -12.88
C ALA A 733 -24.20 38.12 -11.82
N SER A 734 -24.61 37.46 -10.75
CA SER A 734 -23.72 36.94 -9.68
C SER A 734 -24.26 35.61 -9.18
N TYR A 735 -23.41 34.59 -9.13
CA TYR A 735 -23.83 33.23 -8.78
C TYR A 735 -22.71 32.40 -8.19
N VAL A 736 -23.08 31.28 -7.54
CA VAL A 736 -22.21 30.19 -7.15
C VAL A 736 -22.42 29.03 -8.15
N ALA A 737 -21.34 28.52 -8.72
CA ALA A 737 -21.39 27.34 -9.59
C ALA A 737 -21.41 26.07 -8.73
N VAL A 738 -22.31 25.14 -9.04
CA VAL A 738 -22.47 23.90 -8.26
C VAL A 738 -22.41 22.68 -9.15
N LYS A 739 -21.62 21.67 -8.72
CA LYS A 739 -21.61 20.36 -9.37
C LYS A 739 -21.44 19.22 -8.36
N PHE A 740 -22.52 18.50 -8.12
CA PHE A 740 -22.49 17.28 -7.32
C PHE A 740 -22.68 16.04 -8.19
N TYR A 741 -21.81 15.07 -7.99
CA TYR A 741 -21.90 13.77 -8.65
C TYR A 741 -21.48 12.67 -7.68
N SER A 742 -22.06 11.49 -7.83
CA SER A 742 -21.71 10.30 -7.08
C SER A 742 -20.41 9.70 -7.62
N ASN A 743 -19.49 9.43 -6.74
CA ASN A 743 -18.23 8.70 -6.97
C ASN A 743 -17.79 7.99 -5.69
N VAL A 744 -16.62 7.38 -5.68
CA VAL A 744 -16.08 6.71 -4.48
C VAL A 744 -15.89 7.69 -3.31
N ALA A 745 -15.60 8.97 -3.56
CA ALA A 745 -15.41 9.96 -2.50
C ALA A 745 -16.74 10.46 -1.90
N LEU A 746 -17.79 10.57 -2.71
CA LEU A 746 -19.14 10.98 -2.29
C LEU A 746 -20.17 10.03 -2.90
N PRO A 747 -20.32 8.80 -2.36
CA PRO A 747 -21.25 7.80 -2.93
C PRO A 747 -22.70 8.24 -2.79
N ASP A 748 -23.56 7.72 -3.65
CA ASP A 748 -24.99 8.00 -3.60
C ASP A 748 -25.63 7.31 -2.39
N SER A 749 -25.98 8.10 -1.38
CA SER A 749 -26.62 7.67 -0.15
C SER A 749 -27.69 8.66 0.28
N ALA A 750 -28.63 8.22 1.12
CA ALA A 750 -29.67 9.09 1.68
C ALA A 750 -29.06 10.29 2.43
N ASP A 751 -28.03 10.04 3.24
CA ASP A 751 -27.33 11.06 4.01
C ASP A 751 -26.66 12.10 3.11
N ASN A 752 -26.00 11.67 2.04
CA ASN A 752 -25.35 12.58 1.10
C ASN A 752 -26.38 13.39 0.29
N ARG A 753 -27.53 12.80 -0.06
CA ARG A 753 -28.62 13.54 -0.69
C ARG A 753 -29.21 14.62 0.23
N VAL A 754 -29.41 14.29 1.52
CA VAL A 754 -29.83 15.27 2.54
C VAL A 754 -28.81 16.38 2.72
N LEU A 755 -27.52 16.04 2.77
CA LEU A 755 -26.43 17.03 2.85
C LEU A 755 -26.49 18.00 1.64
N ILE A 756 -26.54 17.45 0.42
CA ILE A 756 -26.54 18.24 -0.81
C ILE A 756 -27.75 19.17 -0.85
N ALA A 757 -28.93 18.64 -0.51
CA ALA A 757 -30.14 19.45 -0.41
C ALA A 757 -30.01 20.57 0.64
N GLY A 758 -29.40 20.29 1.78
CA GLY A 758 -29.09 21.28 2.84
C GLY A 758 -28.15 22.38 2.35
N VAL A 759 -27.05 21.98 1.68
CA VAL A 759 -26.10 22.95 1.08
C VAL A 759 -26.77 23.87 0.08
N LEU A 760 -27.58 23.31 -0.81
CA LEU A 760 -28.33 24.11 -1.80
C LEU A 760 -29.32 25.06 -1.14
N ASN A 761 -30.05 24.58 -0.13
CA ASN A 761 -31.00 25.41 0.61
C ASN A 761 -30.31 26.59 1.30
N GLU A 762 -29.12 26.38 1.88
CA GLU A 762 -28.36 27.47 2.49
C GLU A 762 -27.84 28.46 1.43
N LEU A 763 -27.24 28.01 0.36
CA LEU A 763 -26.75 28.88 -0.72
C LEU A 763 -27.88 29.73 -1.34
N THR A 764 -29.05 29.12 -1.58
CA THR A 764 -30.15 29.82 -2.23
C THR A 764 -30.84 30.88 -1.35
N LYS A 765 -30.56 30.96 -0.06
CA LYS A 765 -31.04 32.04 0.81
C LYS A 765 -30.48 33.40 0.38
N THR A 766 -29.20 33.42 -0.02
CA THR A 766 -28.45 34.65 -0.25
C THR A 766 -28.00 34.85 -1.69
N THR A 767 -27.81 33.78 -2.47
CA THR A 767 -27.23 33.86 -3.82
C THR A 767 -27.94 32.97 -4.83
N ASP A 768 -27.75 33.28 -6.09
CA ASP A 768 -28.18 32.45 -7.18
C ASP A 768 -27.18 31.29 -7.35
N VAL A 769 -27.70 30.11 -7.66
CA VAL A 769 -26.92 28.88 -7.85
C VAL A 769 -27.07 28.42 -9.30
N VAL A 770 -25.95 28.21 -9.99
CA VAL A 770 -25.92 27.62 -11.34
C VAL A 770 -25.44 26.18 -11.24
N ASN A 771 -26.33 25.24 -11.53
CA ASN A 771 -26.04 23.81 -11.57
C ASN A 771 -25.37 23.42 -12.90
N LEU A 772 -24.20 22.78 -12.80
CA LEU A 772 -23.36 22.36 -13.92
C LEU A 772 -23.63 20.91 -14.38
N SER A 773 -24.72 20.29 -13.93
CA SER A 773 -25.09 18.95 -14.40
C SER A 773 -25.36 18.95 -15.90
N THR A 774 -24.89 17.92 -16.59
CA THR A 774 -25.00 17.80 -18.05
C THR A 774 -26.18 16.91 -18.48
N GLY A 775 -26.71 16.11 -17.55
CA GLY A 775 -27.70 15.09 -17.86
C GLY A 775 -27.14 13.90 -18.66
N VAL A 776 -25.85 13.89 -18.97
CA VAL A 776 -25.18 12.85 -19.77
C VAL A 776 -24.12 12.14 -18.95
N ARG A 777 -24.08 10.82 -19.06
CA ARG A 777 -23.07 9.99 -18.38
C ARG A 777 -21.94 9.62 -19.35
N PHE A 778 -20.70 10.02 -19.02
CA PHE A 778 -19.49 9.74 -19.79
C PHE A 778 -18.57 8.67 -19.18
N ASP A 779 -18.62 8.50 -17.86
CA ASP A 779 -17.77 7.60 -17.09
C ASP A 779 -18.58 6.91 -15.96
N ASP A 780 -17.93 6.42 -14.92
CA ASP A 780 -18.53 5.80 -13.73
C ASP A 780 -19.23 6.81 -12.78
N HIS A 781 -19.14 8.10 -13.06
CA HIS A 781 -19.83 9.13 -12.27
C HIS A 781 -21.30 9.26 -12.66
N THR A 782 -22.15 9.38 -11.64
CA THR A 782 -23.58 9.67 -11.83
C THR A 782 -23.90 11.01 -11.18
N GLU A 783 -24.45 11.94 -11.96
CA GLU A 783 -24.80 13.27 -11.45
C GLU A 783 -26.01 13.18 -10.51
N TYR A 784 -26.00 13.96 -9.42
CA TYR A 784 -27.18 14.10 -8.56
C TYR A 784 -28.22 14.93 -9.29
N PRO A 785 -29.49 14.49 -9.34
CA PRO A 785 -30.53 15.25 -10.00
C PRO A 785 -30.90 16.50 -9.21
N PHE A 786 -30.98 17.63 -9.88
CA PHE A 786 -31.47 18.88 -9.31
C PHE A 786 -32.64 19.39 -10.13
N GLU A 787 -33.75 19.73 -9.45
CA GLU A 787 -34.88 20.40 -10.08
C GLU A 787 -34.63 21.90 -10.11
N ARG A 788 -35.04 22.54 -11.23
CA ARG A 788 -35.08 24.00 -11.32
C ARG A 788 -36.12 24.53 -10.33
N ARG A 789 -35.66 25.17 -9.25
CA ARG A 789 -36.54 25.67 -8.19
C ARG A 789 -35.98 26.96 -7.59
N GLY A 790 -36.74 28.04 -7.59
CA GLY A 790 -36.35 29.31 -7.01
C GLY A 790 -35.08 29.89 -7.63
N ARG A 791 -34.04 30.05 -6.84
CA ARG A 791 -32.71 30.59 -7.24
C ARG A 791 -31.75 29.51 -7.82
N VAL A 792 -32.23 28.30 -8.15
CA VAL A 792 -31.43 27.29 -8.81
C VAL A 792 -31.66 27.34 -10.32
N HIS A 793 -30.61 27.65 -11.07
CA HIS A 793 -30.58 27.73 -12.52
C HIS A 793 -29.88 26.51 -13.11
N THR A 794 -30.44 25.89 -14.17
CA THR A 794 -29.83 24.78 -14.90
C THR A 794 -29.38 25.25 -16.27
N ILE A 795 -28.26 24.69 -16.77
CA ILE A 795 -27.65 25.04 -18.06
C ILE A 795 -27.41 23.83 -18.95
N ASP A 796 -28.02 22.70 -18.63
CA ASP A 796 -27.92 21.46 -19.37
C ASP A 796 -28.37 21.63 -20.84
N HIS A 797 -29.42 22.43 -21.08
CA HIS A 797 -29.93 22.73 -22.40
C HIS A 797 -28.97 23.56 -23.30
N LEU A 798 -27.91 24.15 -22.72
CA LEU A 798 -26.89 24.90 -23.46
C LEU A 798 -25.69 24.03 -23.83
N MET A 799 -25.63 22.81 -23.29
CA MET A 799 -24.47 21.92 -23.43
C MET A 799 -24.73 20.81 -24.46
N THR A 800 -23.74 20.55 -25.29
CA THR A 800 -23.63 19.36 -26.13
C THR A 800 -22.50 18.47 -25.63
N PRO A 801 -22.39 17.21 -26.05
CA PRO A 801 -21.25 16.37 -25.72
C PRO A 801 -19.91 17.03 -26.00
N GLU A 802 -19.76 17.71 -27.13
CA GLU A 802 -18.50 18.29 -27.60
C GLU A 802 -18.14 19.61 -26.91
N ASN A 803 -19.06 20.31 -26.26
CA ASN A 803 -18.82 21.63 -25.65
C ASN A 803 -19.04 21.65 -24.12
N ASN A 804 -19.44 20.53 -23.52
CA ASN A 804 -19.85 20.51 -22.11
C ASN A 804 -18.78 21.01 -21.14
N LEU A 805 -17.51 20.61 -21.31
CA LEU A 805 -16.40 21.07 -20.46
C LEU A 805 -16.02 22.53 -20.75
N GLU A 806 -16.16 22.97 -21.99
CA GLU A 806 -15.97 24.38 -22.35
C GLU A 806 -16.97 25.28 -21.62
N ILE A 807 -18.26 24.96 -21.72
CA ILE A 807 -19.35 25.74 -21.07
C ILE A 807 -19.16 25.73 -19.54
N GLN A 808 -18.92 24.57 -18.95
CA GLN A 808 -18.66 24.47 -17.51
C GLN A 808 -17.44 25.29 -17.11
N THR A 809 -16.36 25.29 -17.90
CA THR A 809 -15.16 26.10 -17.64
C THR A 809 -15.49 27.60 -17.68
N ARG A 810 -16.23 28.07 -18.67
CA ARG A 810 -16.66 29.47 -18.80
C ARG A 810 -17.53 29.90 -17.60
N VAL A 811 -18.49 29.05 -17.19
CA VAL A 811 -19.36 29.33 -16.03
C VAL A 811 -18.55 29.36 -14.74
N ILE A 812 -17.66 28.40 -14.48
CA ILE A 812 -16.80 28.37 -13.27
C ILE A 812 -15.86 29.58 -13.25
N SER A 813 -15.30 29.98 -14.39
CA SER A 813 -14.40 31.14 -14.49
C SER A 813 -15.02 32.44 -13.99
N ASN A 814 -16.34 32.58 -14.07
CA ASN A 814 -17.08 33.77 -13.76
C ASN A 814 -17.96 33.66 -12.50
N ALA A 815 -17.94 32.53 -11.84
CA ALA A 815 -18.64 32.31 -10.58
C ALA A 815 -17.94 32.98 -9.40
N ARG A 816 -18.67 33.36 -8.36
CA ARG A 816 -18.13 33.85 -7.09
C ARG A 816 -17.37 32.74 -6.35
N ALA A 817 -17.90 31.54 -6.41
CA ALA A 817 -17.30 30.33 -5.84
C ALA A 817 -17.80 29.09 -6.57
N PHE A 818 -17.10 27.99 -6.38
CA PHE A 818 -17.51 26.65 -6.81
C PHE A 818 -17.79 25.78 -5.58
N VAL A 819 -18.92 25.07 -5.59
CA VAL A 819 -19.32 24.14 -4.53
C VAL A 819 -19.68 22.78 -5.16
N GLY A 820 -19.10 21.66 -4.66
CA GLY A 820 -19.43 20.37 -5.25
C GLY A 820 -18.71 19.17 -4.67
N THR A 821 -18.76 18.06 -5.41
CA THR A 821 -18.06 16.82 -5.05
C THR A 821 -16.55 17.01 -5.16
N TYR A 822 -15.80 16.49 -4.19
CA TYR A 822 -14.34 16.43 -4.25
C TYR A 822 -13.88 15.60 -5.46
N GLY A 823 -13.09 16.22 -6.36
CA GLY A 823 -12.64 15.61 -7.61
C GLY A 823 -12.29 16.64 -8.69
N GLY A 824 -12.39 16.25 -9.96
CA GLY A 824 -11.90 17.01 -11.10
C GLY A 824 -12.33 18.48 -11.16
N PHE A 825 -13.61 18.77 -11.04
CA PHE A 825 -14.11 20.15 -11.08
C PHE A 825 -13.69 20.99 -9.88
N SER A 826 -13.53 20.36 -8.72
CA SER A 826 -13.00 21.06 -7.54
C SER A 826 -11.53 21.47 -7.69
N TYR A 827 -10.78 20.84 -8.61
CA TYR A 827 -9.42 21.27 -8.99
C TYR A 827 -9.42 22.30 -10.13
N LEU A 828 -10.38 22.23 -11.03
CA LEU A 828 -10.51 23.18 -12.13
C LEU A 828 -10.77 24.60 -11.64
N ALA A 829 -11.68 24.75 -10.69
CA ALA A 829 -12.10 26.06 -10.22
C ALA A 829 -10.95 26.91 -9.61
N PRO A 830 -10.09 26.38 -8.70
CA PRO A 830 -8.92 27.12 -8.23
C PRO A 830 -7.93 27.47 -9.35
N LEU A 831 -7.71 26.56 -10.30
CA LEU A 831 -6.82 26.84 -11.44
C LEU A 831 -7.31 27.99 -12.31
N LEU A 832 -8.63 28.26 -12.33
CA LEU A 832 -9.26 29.42 -12.96
C LEU A 832 -9.30 30.66 -12.06
N GLY A 833 -8.88 30.53 -10.80
CA GLY A 833 -8.90 31.61 -9.79
C GLY A 833 -10.23 31.73 -9.06
N THR A 834 -11.07 30.70 -9.06
CA THR A 834 -12.37 30.66 -8.38
C THR A 834 -12.24 29.87 -7.08
N ASP A 835 -12.71 30.43 -5.97
CA ASP A 835 -12.68 29.77 -4.66
C ASP A 835 -13.55 28.51 -4.65
N THR A 836 -13.10 27.49 -3.97
CA THR A 836 -13.71 26.16 -4.02
C THR A 836 -13.98 25.58 -2.66
N LEU A 837 -15.21 25.13 -2.46
CA LEU A 837 -15.62 24.26 -1.36
C LEU A 837 -16.07 22.89 -1.92
N SER A 838 -15.41 21.83 -1.49
CA SER A 838 -15.73 20.47 -1.95
C SER A 838 -16.01 19.51 -0.81
N PHE A 839 -16.85 18.52 -1.07
CA PHE A 839 -17.29 17.54 -0.09
C PHE A 839 -16.88 16.12 -0.44
N PHE A 840 -16.51 15.37 0.58
CA PHE A 840 -16.35 13.92 0.52
C PHE A 840 -16.94 13.29 1.78
N SER A 841 -17.46 12.07 1.68
CA SER A 841 -18.04 11.33 2.83
C SER A 841 -17.41 9.95 3.00
N HIS A 842 -16.55 9.54 2.09
CA HIS A 842 -15.93 8.21 2.14
C HIS A 842 -14.40 8.31 2.10
N ALA A 843 -13.76 7.87 3.18
CA ALA A 843 -12.31 8.01 3.36
C ALA A 843 -11.48 7.24 2.30
N SER A 844 -11.98 6.11 1.76
CA SER A 844 -11.26 5.35 0.73
C SER A 844 -11.25 6.03 -0.64
N GLY A 845 -12.23 6.89 -0.92
CA GLY A 845 -12.27 7.72 -2.15
C GLY A 845 -11.46 9.01 -2.02
N PHE A 846 -11.01 9.32 -0.81
CA PHE A 846 -10.23 10.52 -0.54
C PHE A 846 -8.72 10.20 -0.52
N ARG A 847 -7.98 10.82 -1.42
CA ARG A 847 -6.54 10.59 -1.58
C ARG A 847 -5.75 11.78 -1.03
N TRP A 848 -5.08 11.58 0.10
CA TRP A 848 -4.23 12.60 0.74
C TRP A 848 -3.10 13.09 -0.14
N ASP A 849 -2.49 12.23 -0.94
CA ASP A 849 -1.45 12.55 -1.90
C ASP A 849 -1.93 13.56 -2.98
N HIS A 850 -3.16 13.37 -3.52
CA HIS A 850 -3.76 14.31 -4.47
C HIS A 850 -4.09 15.66 -3.80
N LEU A 851 -4.61 15.62 -2.57
CA LEU A 851 -4.90 16.85 -1.80
C LEU A 851 -3.61 17.65 -1.51
N GLU A 852 -2.53 16.96 -1.15
CA GLU A 852 -1.25 17.62 -0.87
C GLU A 852 -0.70 18.31 -2.11
N ILE A 853 -0.74 17.65 -3.27
CA ILE A 853 -0.37 18.27 -4.56
C ILE A 853 -1.26 19.49 -4.82
N ALA A 854 -2.59 19.33 -4.75
CA ALA A 854 -3.53 20.40 -5.02
C ALA A 854 -3.27 21.61 -4.11
N LYS A 855 -3.11 21.42 -2.80
CA LYS A 855 -2.81 22.51 -1.86
C LYS A 855 -1.49 23.21 -2.17
N ARG A 856 -0.41 22.49 -2.44
CA ARG A 856 0.89 23.06 -2.82
C ARG A 856 0.80 23.86 -4.13
N VAL A 857 0.17 23.28 -5.14
CA VAL A 857 0.00 23.92 -6.45
C VAL A 857 -0.81 25.21 -6.32
N PHE A 858 -1.98 25.16 -5.69
CA PHE A 858 -2.84 26.33 -5.57
C PHE A 858 -2.22 27.45 -4.74
N SER A 859 -1.51 27.11 -3.66
CA SER A 859 -0.74 28.07 -2.86
C SER A 859 0.39 28.70 -3.69
N SER A 860 1.18 27.89 -4.42
CA SER A 860 2.32 28.38 -5.21
C SER A 860 1.88 29.29 -6.37
N LEU A 861 0.74 28.98 -6.98
CA LEU A 861 0.17 29.76 -8.09
C LEU A 861 -0.63 30.99 -7.63
N ARG A 862 -0.82 31.18 -6.32
CA ARG A 862 -1.80 32.14 -5.78
C ARG A 862 -3.14 31.98 -6.50
N ALA A 863 -3.56 30.75 -6.65
CA ALA A 863 -4.82 30.36 -7.27
C ALA A 863 -6.01 30.66 -6.35
N GLY A 864 -7.23 30.26 -6.74
CA GLY A 864 -8.39 30.31 -5.84
C GLY A 864 -8.20 29.41 -4.61
N SER A 865 -8.86 29.75 -3.50
CA SER A 865 -8.86 28.95 -2.28
C SER A 865 -9.44 27.57 -2.55
N PHE A 866 -8.91 26.54 -1.86
CA PHE A 866 -9.39 25.18 -2.00
C PHE A 866 -9.62 24.54 -0.63
N VAL A 867 -10.87 24.21 -0.34
CA VAL A 867 -11.29 23.55 0.90
C VAL A 867 -11.99 22.25 0.56
N ALA A 868 -11.58 21.15 1.20
CA ALA A 868 -12.27 19.87 1.14
C ALA A 868 -12.77 19.50 2.54
N LEU A 869 -14.09 19.33 2.69
CA LEU A 869 -14.76 19.02 3.95
C LEU A 869 -15.23 17.58 3.97
N ASP A 870 -15.02 16.92 5.11
CA ASP A 870 -15.63 15.64 5.40
C ASP A 870 -17.11 15.81 5.72
N ALA A 871 -17.97 15.32 4.86
CA ALA A 871 -19.42 15.46 4.98
C ALA A 871 -20.03 14.72 6.20
N ARG A 872 -19.26 13.85 6.83
CA ARG A 872 -19.65 13.15 8.06
C ARG A 872 -19.56 14.06 9.28
N ASP A 873 -18.72 15.08 9.23
CA ASP A 873 -18.61 16.11 10.29
C ASP A 873 -19.62 17.24 10.03
N ARG A 874 -20.86 17.02 10.48
CA ARG A 874 -21.98 17.94 10.25
C ARG A 874 -21.78 19.30 10.91
N ASP A 875 -21.05 19.38 12.00
CA ASP A 875 -20.82 20.64 12.72
C ASP A 875 -19.82 21.51 11.97
N VAL A 876 -18.76 20.91 11.40
CA VAL A 876 -17.81 21.61 10.54
C VAL A 876 -18.49 22.13 9.26
N VAL A 877 -19.37 21.32 8.68
CA VAL A 877 -20.17 21.74 7.50
C VAL A 877 -21.05 22.95 7.84
N ARG A 878 -21.73 22.94 9.00
CA ARG A 878 -22.57 24.08 9.45
C ARG A 878 -21.73 25.35 9.69
N LEU A 879 -20.54 25.22 10.30
CA LEU A 879 -19.65 26.37 10.52
C LEU A 879 -19.16 26.99 9.21
N GLY A 880 -18.91 26.19 8.17
CA GLY A 880 -18.49 26.66 6.83
C GLY A 880 -19.52 27.57 6.15
N PHE A 881 -20.82 27.46 6.52
CA PHE A 881 -21.89 28.30 6.00
C PHE A 881 -22.30 29.45 6.96
N ALA A 882 -21.89 29.38 8.22
CA ALA A 882 -22.21 30.42 9.22
C ALA A 882 -21.28 31.66 9.19
N GLY A 883 -20.14 31.57 8.46
CA GLY A 883 -19.08 32.56 8.49
C GLY A 883 -19.42 33.93 7.90
N ASP A 884 -20.48 34.06 7.09
CA ASP A 884 -20.85 35.33 6.47
C ASP A 884 -21.81 36.19 7.32
N SER A 885 -22.47 35.63 8.34
CA SER A 885 -23.37 36.38 9.22
C SER A 885 -22.66 36.98 10.44
N ALA A 886 -21.51 36.40 10.85
CA ALA A 886 -20.75 36.90 12.00
C ALA A 886 -19.78 38.05 11.66
N SER A 887 -19.38 38.20 10.40
CA SER A 887 -18.48 39.29 9.98
C SER A 887 -19.16 40.64 9.79
N GLN A 888 -20.48 40.71 9.75
CA GLN A 888 -21.21 42.01 9.71
C GLN A 888 -21.48 42.63 11.10
N GLU A 889 -21.44 41.83 12.18
CA GLU A 889 -21.64 42.37 13.54
C GLU A 889 -20.36 42.87 14.24
N VAL A 890 -19.17 42.47 13.76
CA VAL A 890 -17.87 42.84 14.37
C VAL A 890 -17.33 44.18 13.79
N VAL A 891 -17.87 44.66 12.67
CA VAL A 891 -17.46 45.94 12.08
C VAL A 891 -18.34 47.14 12.55
N SER A 892 -19.38 46.89 13.34
CA SER A 892 -20.30 47.88 13.89
C SER A 892 -20.23 47.99 15.42
N ARG A 893 -19.13 47.61 16.05
CA ARG A 893 -18.84 47.96 17.45
C ARG A 893 -17.46 48.55 17.62
#